data_6af8230b7acec35bf8fcf8e62458c7d1
#
_entry.id   6af8230b7acec35bf8fcf8e62458c7d1
#
_cell.length_a   1.000
_cell.length_b   1.000
_cell.length_c   1.000
_cell.angle_alpha   90.00
_cell.angle_beta   90.00
_cell.angle_gamma   90.00
#
_symmetry.space_group_name_H-M   'P 1'
#
loop_
_entity.id
_entity.type
_entity.pdbx_description
1 polymer ?
#
loop_
_entity_poly.entity_id
_entity_poly.type
_entity_poly.pdbx_seq_one_letter_code
_entity_poly.pdbx_strand_id
1 'polypeptide(L)'
;MSQEKADQLVVIGASEHNLKNVSLNIPRDSLTVFTGVSGSGKSSLAFDTIFKEGQRRFVESLSVYARQFLGQTDKPKVEHVEGLSPTISVDQKTVNRNPRSTVGTITEIYDHYRLLFARLGKPHCPECGTSITSQTPEQITDYAYVDALNEACMILAPMVQERKGEYRKELEDWAAEGYVRARIDGEVRRLDEDIRLARYEKHSIELVVDRLTITAEEKSRFTESVEKALLLGNGLAILHYGKKTAENETKNQLEQSPEKDHLFSQLMACPSCQIALPEMEPRLFSFNAPQGACPSCNGIGQLSTFSEEKLCDPELSISEGAIKCFTEKGNLLYTKVDQRHVNSLMNNFEINDKTLWKNLSVEQRQLILYGNTKMKIGVSNIFRFPGQFLNKLEKQQWAGFIPILQFVFRFVKGPLEKFQHTSICPDCEGKRLNKMALAVRLHGHNINSLSGESIEDSVNFFDNLKLTETEKKIGRDIFREIRDRLHFLNDVGVGYLTLERSAATLSGGEGQRIRLASQLGAGLQGVLYVLDEPSIGLHQSDNKKLIRTLKKLRDRGNTVLVVEHDEETIESADHLVDIGPTAGQDGGHITAQGSIQNIIQAQESITGQFLSGKEQIAIPEKRRRPSGKTITINGA
;
A
#
# COMPACT_ATOMS: atom_id res chain seq x y z
N MET A 1 14.76 -11.32 -50.75
CA MET A 1 13.85 -12.17 -49.92
C MET A 1 14.13 -12.16 -48.42
N SER A 2 15.16 -11.50 -47.88
CA SER A 2 15.54 -11.57 -46.47
C SER A 2 15.12 -10.35 -45.59
N GLN A 3 14.76 -9.22 -46.19
CA GLN A 3 14.31 -8.05 -45.39
C GLN A 3 12.79 -8.02 -45.17
N GLU A 4 11.95 -8.47 -46.11
CA GLU A 4 10.50 -8.49 -45.93
C GLU A 4 10.00 -9.49 -44.86
N LYS A 5 10.77 -10.56 -44.57
CA LYS A 5 10.43 -11.53 -43.53
C LYS A 5 10.71 -11.03 -42.11
N ALA A 6 11.58 -10.03 -41.93
CA ALA A 6 11.91 -9.46 -40.61
C ALA A 6 10.79 -8.59 -40.02
N ASP A 7 9.86 -8.12 -40.86
CA ASP A 7 8.79 -7.19 -40.47
C ASP A 7 7.44 -7.88 -40.17
N GLN A 8 7.40 -9.22 -40.16
CA GLN A 8 6.18 -10.00 -39.93
C GLN A 8 6.37 -11.08 -38.89
N LEU A 9 5.33 -11.31 -38.12
CA LEU A 9 5.14 -12.50 -37.29
C LEU A 9 4.45 -13.56 -38.18
N VAL A 10 5.12 -14.67 -38.45
CA VAL A 10 4.63 -15.75 -39.27
C VAL A 10 4.27 -16.95 -38.41
N VAL A 11 3.04 -17.43 -38.50
CA VAL A 11 2.55 -18.64 -37.82
C VAL A 11 2.21 -19.68 -38.89
N ILE A 12 2.70 -20.90 -38.75
CA ILE A 12 2.48 -22.01 -39.66
C ILE A 12 1.98 -23.23 -38.89
N GLY A 13 0.85 -23.77 -39.33
CA GLY A 13 0.35 -25.05 -38.83
C GLY A 13 -0.16 -25.04 -37.38
N ALA A 14 -0.79 -23.96 -36.92
CA ALA A 14 -1.37 -23.88 -35.57
C ALA A 14 -2.59 -24.82 -35.45
N SER A 15 -2.54 -25.75 -34.47
CA SER A 15 -3.54 -26.81 -34.29
C SER A 15 -3.94 -26.98 -32.80
N GLU A 16 -3.80 -25.93 -31.97
CA GLU A 16 -4.25 -25.98 -30.58
C GLU A 16 -5.78 -25.94 -30.47
N HIS A 17 -6.31 -26.76 -29.60
CA HIS A 17 -7.75 -26.91 -29.33
C HIS A 17 -8.55 -27.18 -30.59
N ASN A 18 -9.36 -26.23 -31.05
CA ASN A 18 -10.20 -26.34 -32.25
C ASN A 18 -9.58 -25.77 -33.53
N LEU A 19 -8.35 -25.24 -33.48
CA LEU A 19 -7.67 -24.70 -34.66
C LEU A 19 -7.40 -25.78 -35.72
N LYS A 20 -7.64 -25.46 -37.00
CA LYS A 20 -7.56 -26.36 -38.15
C LYS A 20 -6.32 -26.09 -38.98
N ASN A 21 -5.13 -26.37 -38.44
CA ASN A 21 -3.85 -26.19 -39.15
C ASN A 21 -3.70 -24.77 -39.74
N VAL A 22 -3.93 -23.78 -38.87
CA VAL A 22 -3.99 -22.36 -39.25
C VAL A 22 -2.61 -21.82 -39.56
N SER A 23 -2.48 -21.12 -40.69
CA SER A 23 -1.27 -20.39 -41.10
C SER A 23 -1.63 -18.95 -41.44
N LEU A 24 -0.86 -17.97 -40.89
CA LEU A 24 -1.11 -16.54 -41.11
C LEU A 24 0.16 -15.71 -40.94
N ASN A 25 0.12 -14.50 -41.50
CA ASN A 25 1.16 -13.49 -41.38
C ASN A 25 0.58 -12.25 -40.69
N ILE A 26 1.22 -11.78 -39.62
CA ILE A 26 0.81 -10.60 -38.86
C ILE A 26 1.89 -9.54 -38.98
N PRO A 27 1.57 -8.30 -39.41
CA PRO A 27 2.54 -7.21 -39.41
C PRO A 27 3.09 -6.94 -38.01
N ARG A 28 4.40 -6.71 -37.90
CA ARG A 28 4.99 -6.24 -36.64
C ARG A 28 4.75 -4.74 -36.49
N ASP A 29 4.95 -4.24 -35.26
CA ASP A 29 4.77 -2.84 -34.89
C ASP A 29 3.40 -2.28 -35.32
N SER A 30 2.39 -3.12 -35.19
CA SER A 30 1.01 -2.87 -35.58
C SER A 30 0.02 -3.25 -34.49
N LEU A 31 -1.18 -2.67 -34.54
CA LEU A 31 -2.34 -3.09 -33.79
C LEU A 31 -3.14 -4.09 -34.61
N THR A 32 -3.04 -5.37 -34.26
CA THR A 32 -3.79 -6.46 -34.91
C THR A 32 -4.92 -6.92 -34.02
N VAL A 33 -6.14 -6.96 -34.52
CA VAL A 33 -7.32 -7.41 -33.79
C VAL A 33 -7.82 -8.75 -34.34
N PHE A 34 -7.98 -9.73 -33.43
CA PHE A 34 -8.58 -11.02 -33.70
C PHE A 34 -10.07 -10.97 -33.45
N THR A 35 -10.86 -11.20 -34.46
CA THR A 35 -12.33 -11.16 -34.46
C THR A 35 -12.94 -12.53 -34.74
N GLY A 36 -14.26 -12.64 -34.62
CA GLY A 36 -15.04 -13.85 -34.89
C GLY A 36 -15.96 -14.23 -33.74
N VAL A 37 -16.81 -15.25 -33.96
CA VAL A 37 -17.79 -15.70 -32.94
C VAL A 37 -17.13 -16.27 -31.70
N SER A 38 -17.84 -16.24 -30.56
CA SER A 38 -17.32 -16.83 -29.32
C SER A 38 -17.08 -18.33 -29.50
N GLY A 39 -15.93 -18.84 -29.04
CA GLY A 39 -15.54 -20.25 -29.25
C GLY A 39 -15.01 -20.60 -30.63
N SER A 40 -14.76 -19.62 -31.53
CA SER A 40 -14.19 -19.89 -32.87
C SER A 40 -12.69 -20.23 -32.84
N GLY A 41 -11.95 -19.96 -31.76
CA GLY A 41 -10.52 -20.26 -31.65
C GLY A 41 -9.61 -19.04 -31.50
N LYS A 42 -10.16 -17.82 -31.36
CA LYS A 42 -9.40 -16.57 -31.18
C LYS A 42 -8.36 -16.66 -30.05
N SER A 43 -8.81 -17.00 -28.85
CA SER A 43 -7.93 -17.10 -27.68
C SER A 43 -6.97 -18.28 -27.81
N SER A 44 -7.37 -19.38 -28.48
CA SER A 44 -6.48 -20.51 -28.78
C SER A 44 -5.32 -20.10 -29.69
N LEU A 45 -5.55 -19.22 -30.66
CA LEU A 45 -4.49 -18.71 -31.53
C LEU A 45 -3.63 -17.66 -30.81
N ALA A 46 -4.25 -16.65 -30.17
CA ALA A 46 -3.55 -15.54 -29.54
C ALA A 46 -2.75 -15.97 -28.30
N PHE A 47 -3.40 -16.69 -27.37
CA PHE A 47 -2.81 -17.04 -26.07
C PHE A 47 -2.19 -18.43 -26.07
N ASP A 48 -2.93 -19.46 -26.47
CA ASP A 48 -2.46 -20.84 -26.37
C ASP A 48 -1.42 -21.21 -27.43
N THR A 49 -1.33 -20.45 -28.52
CA THR A 49 -0.32 -20.65 -29.56
C THR A 49 0.74 -19.56 -29.55
N ILE A 50 0.42 -18.33 -29.93
CA ILE A 50 1.41 -17.25 -30.13
C ILE A 50 2.08 -16.84 -28.83
N PHE A 51 1.29 -16.49 -27.80
CA PHE A 51 1.84 -16.08 -26.51
C PHE A 51 2.64 -17.21 -25.83
N LYS A 52 2.09 -18.43 -25.77
CA LYS A 52 2.79 -19.57 -25.16
C LYS A 52 4.10 -19.89 -25.86
N GLU A 53 4.14 -19.86 -27.20
CA GLU A 53 5.39 -20.12 -27.95
C GLU A 53 6.43 -19.01 -27.65
N GLY A 54 6.01 -17.74 -27.61
CA GLY A 54 6.89 -16.64 -27.25
C GLY A 54 7.43 -16.76 -25.83
N GLN A 55 6.57 -17.10 -24.88
CA GLN A 55 6.97 -17.33 -23.48
C GLN A 55 7.94 -18.54 -23.38
N ARG A 56 7.66 -19.64 -24.07
CA ARG A 56 8.52 -20.83 -24.10
C ARG A 56 9.93 -20.46 -24.59
N ARG A 57 10.03 -19.77 -25.72
CA ARG A 57 11.33 -19.34 -26.29
C ARG A 57 12.08 -18.39 -25.37
N PHE A 58 11.36 -17.47 -24.72
CA PHE A 58 11.98 -16.57 -23.76
C PHE A 58 12.55 -17.36 -22.56
N VAL A 59 11.79 -18.29 -21.98
CA VAL A 59 12.26 -19.15 -20.88
C VAL A 59 13.44 -20.01 -21.31
N GLU A 60 13.45 -20.56 -22.54
CA GLU A 60 14.56 -21.34 -23.09
C GLU A 60 15.85 -20.53 -23.28
N SER A 61 15.74 -19.23 -23.52
CA SER A 61 16.90 -18.33 -23.62
C SER A 61 17.58 -18.03 -22.28
N LEU A 62 16.93 -18.32 -21.15
CA LEU A 62 17.44 -18.07 -19.81
C LEU A 62 18.43 -19.17 -19.38
N SER A 63 19.24 -18.85 -18.34
CA SER A 63 20.17 -19.83 -17.76
C SER A 63 19.42 -21.04 -17.18
N VAL A 64 20.10 -22.20 -17.11
CA VAL A 64 19.53 -23.45 -16.56
C VAL A 64 18.99 -23.23 -15.12
N TYR A 65 19.68 -22.43 -14.33
CA TYR A 65 19.27 -22.08 -12.98
C TYR A 65 17.94 -21.30 -12.95
N ALA A 66 17.81 -20.25 -13.76
CA ALA A 66 16.58 -19.45 -13.86
C ALA A 66 15.37 -20.27 -14.35
N ARG A 67 15.58 -21.21 -15.28
CA ARG A 67 14.54 -22.12 -15.79
C ARG A 67 13.94 -23.02 -14.71
N GLN A 68 14.72 -23.44 -13.69
CA GLN A 68 14.22 -24.27 -12.60
C GLN A 68 13.15 -23.57 -11.74
N PHE A 69 13.19 -22.25 -11.66
CA PHE A 69 12.20 -21.45 -10.89
C PHE A 69 10.95 -21.08 -11.69
N LEU A 70 11.05 -20.97 -13.02
CA LEU A 70 9.97 -20.51 -13.88
C LEU A 70 9.07 -21.63 -14.37
N GLY A 71 9.47 -22.88 -14.18
CA GLY A 71 8.78 -24.07 -14.69
C GLY A 71 8.99 -24.28 -16.21
N GLN A 72 8.67 -25.49 -16.67
CA GLN A 72 8.66 -25.79 -18.11
C GLN A 72 7.27 -25.50 -18.67
N THR A 73 7.21 -24.76 -19.77
CA THR A 73 5.99 -24.54 -20.53
C THR A 73 5.94 -25.57 -21.66
N ASP A 74 4.84 -26.29 -21.79
CA ASP A 74 4.64 -27.26 -22.86
C ASP A 74 4.67 -26.52 -24.22
N LYS A 75 5.27 -27.19 -25.24
CA LYS A 75 5.29 -26.66 -26.58
C LYS A 75 3.87 -26.69 -27.15
N PRO A 76 3.34 -25.53 -27.62
CA PRO A 76 2.05 -25.51 -28.30
C PRO A 76 2.06 -26.34 -29.59
N LYS A 77 0.89 -26.82 -30.00
CA LYS A 77 0.70 -27.56 -31.25
C LYS A 77 0.76 -26.61 -32.44
N VAL A 78 1.96 -26.25 -32.83
CA VAL A 78 2.25 -25.39 -33.97
C VAL A 78 3.50 -25.94 -34.66
N GLU A 79 3.50 -25.95 -35.99
CA GLU A 79 4.65 -26.43 -36.76
C GLU A 79 5.82 -25.46 -36.64
N HIS A 80 5.56 -24.17 -36.92
CA HIS A 80 6.59 -23.14 -36.90
C HIS A 80 6.01 -21.76 -36.56
N VAL A 81 6.79 -20.96 -35.82
CA VAL A 81 6.50 -19.54 -35.59
C VAL A 81 7.79 -18.75 -35.78
N GLU A 82 7.76 -17.70 -36.60
CA GLU A 82 8.92 -16.85 -36.90
C GLU A 82 8.59 -15.39 -36.58
N GLY A 83 9.59 -14.56 -36.26
CA GLY A 83 9.42 -13.13 -36.00
C GLY A 83 8.87 -12.80 -34.59
N LEU A 84 8.87 -13.76 -33.67
CA LEU A 84 8.44 -13.52 -32.26
C LEU A 84 9.40 -12.58 -31.52
N SER A 85 8.83 -11.56 -30.92
CA SER A 85 9.48 -10.72 -29.89
C SER A 85 9.21 -11.30 -28.49
N PRO A 86 9.87 -10.82 -27.43
CA PRO A 86 9.46 -11.12 -26.06
C PRO A 86 7.97 -10.84 -25.88
N THR A 87 7.24 -11.80 -25.31
CA THR A 87 5.77 -11.74 -25.26
C THR A 87 5.25 -11.45 -23.86
N ILE A 88 4.26 -10.57 -23.75
CA ILE A 88 3.58 -10.21 -22.51
C ILE A 88 2.07 -10.39 -22.72
N SER A 89 1.41 -11.12 -21.82
CA SER A 89 -0.06 -11.23 -21.83
C SER A 89 -0.71 -10.36 -20.77
N VAL A 90 -1.88 -9.82 -21.11
CA VAL A 90 -2.76 -9.13 -20.19
C VAL A 90 -4.13 -9.79 -20.25
N ASP A 91 -4.30 -10.83 -19.41
CA ASP A 91 -5.53 -11.61 -19.33
C ASP A 91 -6.46 -11.18 -18.18
N GLN A 92 -7.73 -11.62 -18.23
CA GLN A 92 -8.74 -11.31 -17.23
C GLN A 92 -8.64 -12.16 -15.96
N LYS A 93 -8.04 -13.36 -16.04
CA LYS A 93 -8.27 -14.45 -15.06
C LYS A 93 -7.50 -14.34 -13.76
N THR A 94 -6.49 -13.50 -13.64
CA THR A 94 -5.62 -13.45 -12.46
C THR A 94 -5.94 -12.29 -11.54
N VAL A 95 -6.93 -12.45 -10.67
CA VAL A 95 -7.11 -11.56 -9.51
C VAL A 95 -6.07 -11.93 -8.46
N ASN A 96 -5.19 -11.01 -8.14
CA ASN A 96 -4.21 -11.19 -7.07
C ASN A 96 -4.93 -11.20 -5.70
N ARG A 97 -4.99 -12.37 -5.06
CA ARG A 97 -5.65 -12.55 -3.75
C ARG A 97 -4.78 -12.16 -2.55
N ASN A 98 -3.59 -11.61 -2.79
CA ASN A 98 -2.73 -11.18 -1.68
C ASN A 98 -3.33 -9.93 -1.01
N PRO A 99 -3.68 -9.97 0.29
CA PRO A 99 -4.31 -8.84 0.99
C PRO A 99 -3.38 -7.60 1.11
N ARG A 100 -2.09 -7.77 0.84
CA ARG A 100 -1.11 -6.68 0.84
C ARG A 100 -0.96 -5.99 -0.51
N SER A 101 -1.51 -6.58 -1.59
CA SER A 101 -1.46 -5.97 -2.92
C SER A 101 -2.52 -4.88 -3.04
N THR A 102 -2.10 -3.70 -3.46
CA THR A 102 -2.97 -2.55 -3.75
C THR A 102 -2.76 -2.08 -5.20
N VAL A 103 -3.64 -1.22 -5.70
CA VAL A 103 -3.45 -0.57 -7.00
C VAL A 103 -2.07 0.09 -7.07
N GLY A 104 -1.70 0.87 -6.05
CA GLY A 104 -0.41 1.56 -6.00
C GLY A 104 0.81 0.63 -6.01
N THR A 105 0.71 -0.57 -5.39
CA THR A 105 1.83 -1.55 -5.42
C THR A 105 1.92 -2.32 -6.74
N ILE A 106 0.80 -2.61 -7.40
CA ILE A 106 0.79 -3.27 -8.71
C ILE A 106 1.34 -2.35 -9.80
N THR A 107 1.05 -1.04 -9.70
CA THR A 107 1.50 -0.02 -10.65
C THR A 107 2.87 0.55 -10.33
N GLU A 108 3.49 0.11 -9.23
CA GLU A 108 4.76 0.62 -8.69
C GLU A 108 4.74 2.10 -8.27
N ILE A 109 3.59 2.79 -8.40
CA ILE A 109 3.45 4.20 -7.99
C ILE A 109 3.74 4.35 -6.49
N TYR A 110 3.31 3.39 -5.68
CA TYR A 110 3.57 3.40 -4.24
C TYR A 110 5.07 3.32 -3.92
N ASP A 111 5.86 2.62 -4.71
CA ASP A 111 7.31 2.56 -4.54
C ASP A 111 7.97 3.91 -4.87
N HIS A 112 7.48 4.61 -5.90
CA HIS A 112 7.89 5.98 -6.18
C HIS A 112 7.45 6.96 -5.08
N TYR A 113 6.24 6.80 -4.51
CA TYR A 113 5.80 7.59 -3.34
C TYR A 113 6.73 7.38 -2.15
N ARG A 114 7.08 6.15 -1.83
CA ARG A 114 8.03 5.85 -0.73
C ARG A 114 9.36 6.55 -0.93
N LEU A 115 9.90 6.54 -2.16
CA LEU A 115 11.13 7.22 -2.50
C LEU A 115 10.97 8.75 -2.41
N LEU A 116 9.85 9.29 -2.88
CA LEU A 116 9.53 10.71 -2.83
C LEU A 116 9.45 11.22 -1.39
N PHE A 117 8.71 10.50 -0.52
CA PHE A 117 8.58 10.86 0.90
C PHE A 117 9.91 10.72 1.66
N ALA A 118 10.74 9.74 1.32
CA ALA A 118 12.07 9.58 1.92
C ALA A 118 13.03 10.73 1.54
N ARG A 119 12.88 11.32 0.34
CA ARG A 119 13.79 12.36 -0.16
C ARG A 119 13.31 13.78 0.10
N LEU A 120 12.00 14.02 0.03
CA LEU A 120 11.39 15.35 0.06
C LEU A 120 10.36 15.52 1.19
N GLY A 121 10.00 14.46 1.88
CA GLY A 121 9.07 14.50 3.00
C GLY A 121 9.62 15.33 4.17
N LYS A 122 8.75 16.13 4.78
CA LYS A 122 9.06 16.90 5.99
C LYS A 122 8.51 16.17 7.20
N PRO A 123 9.36 15.69 8.10
CA PRO A 123 8.93 14.97 9.28
C PRO A 123 8.28 15.90 10.31
N HIS A 124 7.24 15.39 10.97
CA HIS A 124 6.55 16.04 12.06
C HIS A 124 6.48 15.09 13.26
N CYS A 125 6.31 15.63 14.43
CA CYS A 125 6.11 14.82 15.64
C CYS A 125 4.75 14.10 15.55
N PRO A 126 4.69 12.79 15.77
CA PRO A 126 3.42 12.04 15.73
C PRO A 126 2.47 12.38 16.88
N GLU A 127 2.97 13.01 17.98
CA GLU A 127 2.17 13.36 19.15
C GLU A 127 1.72 14.84 19.12
N CYS A 128 2.65 15.78 18.96
CA CYS A 128 2.33 17.21 18.99
C CYS A 128 2.22 17.89 17.61
N GLY A 129 2.59 17.21 16.53
CA GLY A 129 2.50 17.74 15.17
C GLY A 129 3.57 18.78 14.80
N THR A 130 4.51 19.12 15.69
CA THR A 130 5.59 20.07 15.42
C THR A 130 6.50 19.53 14.32
N SER A 131 6.90 20.40 13.37
CA SER A 131 7.88 20.05 12.33
C SER A 131 9.23 19.73 12.96
N ILE A 132 9.84 18.63 12.56
CA ILE A 132 11.14 18.18 13.04
C ILE A 132 12.16 18.45 11.94
N THR A 133 13.16 19.25 12.25
CA THR A 133 14.28 19.56 11.35
C THR A 133 15.58 19.27 12.08
N SER A 134 16.48 18.52 11.46
CA SER A 134 17.87 18.42 11.91
C SER A 134 18.61 19.64 11.34
N GLN A 135 19.32 20.35 12.20
CA GLN A 135 20.09 21.53 11.82
C GLN A 135 21.54 21.35 12.24
N THR A 136 22.46 21.69 11.34
CA THR A 136 23.89 21.75 11.70
C THR A 136 24.20 23.01 12.52
N PRO A 137 25.29 23.03 13.29
CA PRO A 137 25.71 24.22 14.03
C PRO A 137 25.80 25.48 13.15
N GLU A 138 26.30 25.34 11.92
CA GLU A 138 26.40 26.43 10.96
C GLU A 138 25.03 26.95 10.53
N GLN A 139 24.08 26.04 10.27
CA GLN A 139 22.71 26.41 9.91
C GLN A 139 21.98 27.13 11.06
N ILE A 140 22.20 26.68 12.31
CA ILE A 140 21.66 27.33 13.51
C ILE A 140 22.28 28.73 13.64
N THR A 141 23.58 28.85 13.43
CA THR A 141 24.30 30.13 13.41
C THR A 141 23.73 31.05 12.34
N ASP A 142 23.66 30.60 11.08
CA ASP A 142 23.14 31.40 9.98
C ASP A 142 21.69 31.85 10.23
N TYR A 143 20.85 30.99 10.80
CA TYR A 143 19.50 31.36 11.21
C TYR A 143 19.50 32.51 12.24
N ALA A 144 20.32 32.42 13.29
CA ALA A 144 20.41 33.45 14.32
C ALA A 144 20.92 34.79 13.74
N TYR A 145 21.87 34.74 12.80
CA TYR A 145 22.41 35.94 12.13
C TYR A 145 21.42 36.59 11.18
N VAL A 146 20.48 35.85 10.62
CA VAL A 146 19.38 36.44 9.80
C VAL A 146 18.29 37.01 10.71
N ASP A 147 17.97 36.31 11.81
CA ASP A 147 16.82 36.64 12.67
C ASP A 147 17.11 37.70 13.72
N ALA A 148 18.33 37.76 14.28
CA ALA A 148 18.66 38.54 15.49
C ALA A 148 20.02 39.24 15.44
N LEU A 149 20.45 39.73 14.27
CA LEU A 149 21.72 40.44 14.15
C LEU A 149 21.74 41.68 15.09
N ASN A 150 22.86 41.87 15.81
CA ASN A 150 23.09 42.90 16.83
C ASN A 150 22.28 42.74 18.13
N GLU A 151 21.56 41.64 18.32
CA GLU A 151 20.88 41.33 19.58
C GLU A 151 21.80 40.55 20.54
N ALA A 152 21.54 40.73 21.85
CA ALA A 152 22.18 39.90 22.86
C ALA A 152 21.53 38.51 22.86
N CYS A 153 22.34 37.46 22.79
CA CYS A 153 21.92 36.09 22.76
C CYS A 153 22.57 35.29 23.91
N MET A 154 21.78 34.45 24.55
CA MET A 154 22.25 33.45 25.50
C MET A 154 22.09 32.06 24.87
N ILE A 155 23.20 31.32 24.79
CA ILE A 155 23.24 29.97 24.24
C ILE A 155 23.17 28.99 25.39
N LEU A 156 22.13 28.12 25.37
CA LEU A 156 21.79 27.24 26.47
C LEU A 156 21.82 25.78 26.01
N ALA A 157 22.34 24.91 26.88
CA ALA A 157 22.25 23.46 26.73
C ALA A 157 21.20 22.90 27.70
N PRO A 158 20.09 22.27 27.22
CA PRO A 158 19.08 21.69 28.08
C PRO A 158 19.58 20.38 28.68
N MET A 159 19.91 20.40 29.98
CA MET A 159 20.46 19.27 30.72
C MET A 159 19.37 18.44 31.39
N VAL A 160 18.34 19.07 31.90
CA VAL A 160 17.18 18.45 32.53
C VAL A 160 15.90 19.10 32.03
N GLN A 161 14.92 18.28 31.61
CA GLN A 161 13.63 18.76 31.10
C GLN A 161 12.50 18.08 31.88
N GLU A 162 11.70 18.87 32.63
CA GLU A 162 10.48 18.42 33.34
C GLU A 162 10.66 17.15 34.19
N ARG A 163 11.82 16.97 34.87
CA ARG A 163 12.10 15.78 35.68
C ARG A 163 12.20 16.10 37.14
N LYS A 164 11.75 15.16 37.97
CA LYS A 164 11.86 15.26 39.45
C LYS A 164 13.28 14.93 39.90
N GLY A 165 13.81 15.69 40.84
CA GLY A 165 15.15 15.46 41.39
C GLY A 165 15.70 16.69 42.12
N GLU A 166 16.70 16.53 42.99
CA GLU A 166 17.40 17.61 43.67
C GLU A 166 18.58 18.19 42.86
N TYR A 167 19.12 17.42 41.94
CA TYR A 167 20.22 17.74 40.98
C TYR A 167 21.44 18.44 41.60
N ARG A 168 21.63 18.31 42.90
CA ARG A 168 22.70 18.99 43.63
C ARG A 168 24.09 18.59 43.13
N LYS A 169 24.30 17.29 42.94
CA LYS A 169 25.57 16.77 42.47
C LYS A 169 25.88 17.24 41.06
N GLU A 170 24.91 17.19 40.17
CA GLU A 170 25.05 17.63 38.77
C GLU A 170 25.37 19.13 38.71
N LEU A 171 24.74 19.97 39.52
CA LEU A 171 25.03 21.41 39.60
C LEU A 171 26.47 21.67 40.12
N GLU A 172 26.93 20.92 41.14
CA GLU A 172 28.31 20.98 41.63
C GLU A 172 29.33 20.51 40.59
N ASP A 173 29.04 19.44 39.85
CA ASP A 173 29.89 18.89 38.75
C ASP A 173 30.03 19.92 37.62
N TRP A 174 28.94 20.55 37.17
CA TRP A 174 28.98 21.60 36.13
C TRP A 174 29.74 22.86 36.59
N ALA A 175 29.59 23.23 37.82
CA ALA A 175 30.38 24.33 38.41
C ALA A 175 31.90 23.99 38.40
N ALA A 176 32.26 22.74 38.75
CA ALA A 176 33.62 22.25 38.71
C ALA A 176 34.22 22.19 37.30
N GLU A 177 33.39 21.93 36.26
CA GLU A 177 33.75 21.99 34.87
C GLU A 177 33.96 23.43 34.32
N GLY A 178 33.66 24.44 35.14
CA GLY A 178 33.91 25.85 34.82
C GLY A 178 32.70 26.62 34.28
N TYR A 179 31.49 26.02 34.31
CA TYR A 179 30.28 26.76 34.00
C TYR A 179 29.89 27.70 35.16
N VAL A 180 29.45 28.90 34.84
CA VAL A 180 29.18 29.93 35.85
C VAL A 180 27.71 30.05 36.15
N ARG A 181 26.82 29.72 35.19
CA ARG A 181 25.38 29.96 35.34
C ARG A 181 24.57 28.81 34.74
N ALA A 182 23.40 28.57 35.30
CA ALA A 182 22.34 27.77 34.72
C ALA A 182 21.00 28.53 34.80
N ARG A 183 20.11 28.31 33.85
CA ARG A 183 18.71 28.73 33.92
C ARG A 183 17.95 27.56 34.53
N ILE A 184 17.34 27.78 35.69
CA ILE A 184 16.61 26.76 36.45
C ILE A 184 15.17 27.26 36.59
N ASP A 185 14.23 26.45 36.07
CA ASP A 185 12.79 26.76 36.05
C ASP A 185 12.48 28.18 35.52
N GLY A 186 13.25 28.59 34.49
CA GLY A 186 13.14 29.90 33.84
C GLY A 186 13.99 31.02 34.42
N GLU A 187 14.58 30.83 35.63
CA GLU A 187 15.42 31.85 36.29
C GLU A 187 16.91 31.56 36.12
N VAL A 188 17.70 32.55 35.67
CA VAL A 188 19.15 32.42 35.56
C VAL A 188 19.80 32.59 36.91
N ARG A 189 20.46 31.55 37.42
CA ARG A 189 21.16 31.51 38.71
C ARG A 189 22.65 31.21 38.51
N ARG A 190 23.47 31.66 39.49
CA ARG A 190 24.90 31.33 39.47
C ARG A 190 25.08 29.96 40.13
N LEU A 191 25.97 29.14 39.54
CA LEU A 191 26.25 27.78 40.06
C LEU A 191 27.14 27.78 41.31
N ASP A 192 27.75 28.92 41.68
CA ASP A 192 28.49 29.09 42.96
C ASP A 192 27.58 29.41 44.17
N GLU A 193 26.27 29.55 43.95
CA GLU A 193 25.28 29.74 45.02
C GLU A 193 24.77 28.38 45.56
N ASP A 194 24.30 28.35 46.86
CA ASP A 194 23.66 27.15 47.44
C ASP A 194 22.27 26.96 46.85
N ILE A 195 22.17 26.23 45.72
CA ILE A 195 20.92 25.96 45.02
C ILE A 195 20.27 24.70 45.57
N ARG A 196 19.07 24.84 46.15
CA ARG A 196 18.29 23.72 46.69
C ARG A 196 17.00 23.56 45.93
N LEU A 197 16.88 22.44 45.20
CA LEU A 197 15.71 22.09 44.44
C LEU A 197 14.86 21.03 45.16
N ALA A 198 13.55 21.11 44.99
CA ALA A 198 12.62 20.22 45.67
C ALA A 198 12.58 18.83 45.00
N ARG A 199 12.92 17.76 45.71
CA ARG A 199 13.05 16.39 45.22
C ARG A 199 11.83 15.84 44.47
N TYR A 200 10.62 16.27 44.83
CA TYR A 200 9.37 15.75 44.30
C TYR A 200 8.71 16.67 43.24
N GLU A 201 9.28 17.82 43.00
CA GLU A 201 8.86 18.76 41.95
C GLU A 201 9.60 18.50 40.65
N LYS A 202 9.00 18.91 39.53
CA LYS A 202 9.62 18.81 38.22
C LYS A 202 10.46 20.06 38.01
N HIS A 203 11.69 19.86 37.57
CA HIS A 203 12.62 20.94 37.26
C HIS A 203 13.07 20.87 35.83
N SER A 204 13.32 22.04 35.23
CA SER A 204 14.00 22.22 33.96
C SER A 204 15.29 22.99 34.19
N ILE A 205 16.42 22.44 33.76
CA ILE A 205 17.74 23.03 33.99
C ILE A 205 18.46 23.12 32.64
N GLU A 206 18.76 24.34 32.23
CA GLU A 206 19.55 24.64 31.03
C GLU A 206 20.87 25.29 31.44
N LEU A 207 21.97 24.68 31.02
CA LEU A 207 23.32 25.19 31.29
C LEU A 207 23.64 26.35 30.35
N VAL A 208 24.06 27.52 30.87
CA VAL A 208 24.48 28.67 30.08
C VAL A 208 25.88 28.40 29.52
N VAL A 209 25.96 28.11 28.21
CA VAL A 209 27.22 27.83 27.54
C VAL A 209 27.96 29.11 27.19
N ASP A 210 27.27 30.11 26.65
CA ASP A 210 27.85 31.42 26.33
C ASP A 210 26.77 32.51 26.35
N ARG A 211 27.23 33.78 26.46
CA ARG A 211 26.42 34.99 26.37
C ARG A 211 27.19 36.01 25.53
N LEU A 212 26.68 36.32 24.35
CA LEU A 212 27.34 37.20 23.41
C LEU A 212 26.33 38.01 22.60
N THR A 213 26.80 39.04 21.94
CA THR A 213 25.99 39.79 20.96
C THR A 213 26.24 39.19 19.58
N ILE A 214 25.17 38.98 18.80
CA ILE A 214 25.27 38.42 17.45
C ILE A 214 25.86 39.46 16.50
N THR A 215 27.19 39.51 16.37
CA THR A 215 27.91 40.42 15.46
C THR A 215 28.75 39.63 14.46
N ALA A 216 29.06 40.22 13.33
CA ALA A 216 29.84 39.54 12.27
C ALA A 216 31.21 39.08 12.77
N GLU A 217 31.81 39.77 13.74
CA GLU A 217 33.11 39.44 14.31
C GLU A 217 33.09 38.23 15.22
N GLU A 218 31.96 38.01 15.91
CA GLU A 218 31.78 36.89 16.86
C GLU A 218 31.23 35.60 16.21
N LYS A 219 31.11 35.52 14.89
CA LYS A 219 30.46 34.41 14.20
C LYS A 219 31.12 33.05 14.50
N SER A 220 32.48 32.99 14.51
CA SER A 220 33.19 31.75 14.82
C SER A 220 32.93 31.26 16.24
N ARG A 221 33.05 32.19 17.21
CA ARG A 221 32.76 31.92 18.63
C ARG A 221 31.32 31.48 18.85
N PHE A 222 30.36 32.13 18.14
CA PHE A 222 28.95 31.76 18.23
C PHE A 222 28.75 30.30 17.76
N THR A 223 29.32 29.93 16.61
CA THR A 223 29.23 28.55 16.08
C THR A 223 29.85 27.53 17.05
N GLU A 224 31.04 27.80 17.58
CA GLU A 224 31.68 26.93 18.59
C GLU A 224 30.84 26.77 19.86
N SER A 225 30.20 27.86 20.31
CA SER A 225 29.30 27.80 21.48
C SER A 225 28.02 27.02 21.20
N VAL A 226 27.47 27.11 19.98
CA VAL A 226 26.35 26.29 19.53
C VAL A 226 26.73 24.82 19.47
N GLU A 227 27.90 24.47 18.88
CA GLU A 227 28.41 23.10 18.88
C GLU A 227 28.53 22.53 20.30
N LYS A 228 29.12 23.30 21.21
CA LYS A 228 29.27 22.91 22.61
C LYS A 228 27.93 22.71 23.29
N ALA A 229 26.95 23.60 23.02
CA ALA A 229 25.60 23.47 23.57
C ALA A 229 24.91 22.20 23.05
N LEU A 230 25.02 21.88 21.75
CA LEU A 230 24.48 20.67 21.16
C LEU A 230 25.13 19.41 21.74
N LEU A 231 26.46 19.43 21.97
CA LEU A 231 27.15 18.29 22.58
C LEU A 231 26.67 18.03 24.01
N LEU A 232 26.55 19.06 24.83
CA LEU A 232 26.10 18.96 26.23
C LEU A 232 24.60 18.61 26.34
N GLY A 233 23.78 19.23 25.52
CA GLY A 233 22.33 19.04 25.48
C GLY A 233 21.88 17.79 24.71
N ASN A 234 22.79 16.81 24.46
CA ASN A 234 22.47 15.60 23.72
C ASN A 234 21.80 15.88 22.35
N GLY A 235 22.39 16.81 21.60
CA GLY A 235 21.90 17.22 20.28
C GLY A 235 20.86 18.31 20.29
N LEU A 236 20.55 18.90 21.46
CA LEU A 236 19.63 20.03 21.60
C LEU A 236 20.39 21.29 22.05
N ALA A 237 20.01 22.44 21.50
CA ALA A 237 20.49 23.75 21.95
C ALA A 237 19.34 24.76 21.95
N ILE A 238 19.36 25.69 22.90
CA ILE A 238 18.38 26.79 22.98
C ILE A 238 19.13 28.10 22.76
N LEU A 239 18.66 28.91 21.82
CA LEU A 239 19.07 30.29 21.67
C LEU A 239 18.01 31.19 22.28
N HIS A 240 18.38 31.96 23.30
CA HIS A 240 17.50 32.86 24.02
C HIS A 240 17.83 34.31 23.66
N TYR A 241 16.96 34.95 22.88
CA TYR A 241 17.09 36.35 22.48
C TYR A 241 15.72 36.99 22.21
N GLY A 242 15.64 38.33 22.23
CA GLY A 242 14.44 39.10 21.94
C GLY A 242 14.66 40.06 20.76
N LYS A 243 13.69 40.15 19.85
CA LYS A 243 13.72 41.18 18.79
C LYS A 243 13.42 42.58 19.34
N LYS A 244 14.25 43.59 19.05
CA LYS A 244 13.86 44.99 19.16
C LYS A 244 12.88 45.29 18.04
N THR A 245 11.61 45.55 18.36
CA THR A 245 10.68 46.09 17.39
C THR A 245 10.95 47.59 17.23
N ALA A 246 10.92 48.07 15.98
CA ALA A 246 11.18 49.49 15.62
C ALA A 246 10.25 50.51 16.32
N GLU A 247 9.21 50.07 17.01
CA GLU A 247 8.30 50.89 17.81
C GLU A 247 8.85 51.25 19.21
N ASN A 248 9.93 50.59 19.67
CA ASN A 248 10.48 50.82 21.01
C ASN A 248 11.58 51.90 21.08
N GLU A 249 11.97 52.53 19.95
CA GLU A 249 12.99 53.59 19.94
C GLU A 249 12.47 54.95 20.47
N THR A 250 11.17 55.11 20.67
CA THR A 250 10.58 56.43 21.01
C THR A 250 9.95 56.50 22.41
N LYS A 251 9.99 55.49 23.23
CA LYS A 251 9.50 55.56 24.62
C LYS A 251 10.51 55.00 25.59
N ASN A 252 11.07 55.87 26.42
CA ASN A 252 11.82 55.59 27.64
C ASN A 252 10.94 54.85 28.67
N GLN A 253 10.43 53.68 28.38
CA GLN A 253 9.78 52.77 29.32
C GLN A 253 10.21 51.33 28.99
N LEU A 254 10.79 50.69 29.99
CA LEU A 254 11.16 49.26 30.05
C LEU A 254 9.93 48.34 29.82
N GLU A 255 9.41 48.28 28.64
CA GLU A 255 8.61 47.15 28.19
C GLU A 255 9.49 46.30 27.25
N GLN A 256 10.15 45.32 27.84
CA GLN A 256 10.93 44.31 27.14
C GLN A 256 9.99 43.59 26.15
N SER A 257 10.37 43.54 24.88
CA SER A 257 9.83 42.53 23.96
C SER A 257 9.99 41.16 24.60
N PRO A 258 8.99 40.29 24.59
CA PRO A 258 9.12 39.01 25.25
C PRO A 258 10.29 38.26 24.60
N GLU A 259 11.36 38.08 25.38
CA GLU A 259 12.47 37.21 25.02
C GLU A 259 11.91 35.82 24.72
N LYS A 260 12.32 35.24 23.60
CA LYS A 260 11.83 33.94 23.16
C LYS A 260 12.95 32.94 23.09
N ASP A 261 12.65 31.74 23.54
CA ASP A 261 13.48 30.57 23.33
C ASP A 261 13.29 30.03 21.91
N HIS A 262 14.39 29.88 21.20
CA HIS A 262 14.46 29.18 19.92
C HIS A 262 15.18 27.87 20.14
N LEU A 263 14.43 26.77 20.18
CA LEU A 263 14.97 25.43 20.39
C LEU A 263 15.37 24.81 19.05
N PHE A 264 16.61 24.35 18.99
CA PHE A 264 17.21 23.70 17.83
C PHE A 264 17.61 22.27 18.15
N SER A 265 17.57 21.41 17.15
CA SER A 265 17.98 20.01 17.29
C SER A 265 18.93 19.59 16.17
N GLN A 266 20.05 18.99 16.52
CA GLN A 266 20.93 18.31 15.59
C GLN A 266 20.44 16.90 15.28
N LEU A 267 19.60 16.33 16.17
CA LEU A 267 18.99 15.03 16.00
C LEU A 267 17.61 15.18 15.34
N MET A 268 17.21 14.16 14.60
CA MET A 268 15.84 14.03 14.08
C MET A 268 14.88 13.64 15.23
N ALA A 269 14.71 14.53 16.19
CA ALA A 269 13.88 14.32 17.38
C ALA A 269 12.97 15.53 17.65
N CYS A 270 11.79 15.25 18.19
CA CYS A 270 10.87 16.31 18.62
C CYS A 270 11.44 16.99 19.89
N PRO A 271 11.63 18.30 19.87
CA PRO A 271 12.17 19.01 21.02
C PRO A 271 11.23 18.94 22.24
N SER A 272 9.91 18.97 22.03
CA SER A 272 8.92 18.98 23.11
C SER A 272 8.60 17.58 23.65
N CYS A 273 8.39 16.60 22.76
CA CYS A 273 8.00 15.24 23.15
C CYS A 273 9.18 14.29 23.31
N GLN A 274 10.39 14.69 22.94
CA GLN A 274 11.62 13.87 22.96
C GLN A 274 11.53 12.57 22.14
N ILE A 275 10.62 12.53 21.18
CA ILE A 275 10.44 11.38 20.28
C ILE A 275 11.46 11.50 19.16
N ALA A 276 12.39 10.55 19.10
CA ALA A 276 13.32 10.41 17.99
C ALA A 276 12.62 9.77 16.78
N LEU A 277 12.79 10.37 15.60
CA LEU A 277 12.36 9.78 14.35
C LEU A 277 13.45 8.87 13.80
N PRO A 278 13.07 7.73 13.21
CA PRO A 278 14.01 6.89 12.50
C PRO A 278 14.52 7.59 11.24
N GLU A 279 15.61 7.09 10.68
CA GLU A 279 16.15 7.59 9.42
C GLU A 279 15.09 7.55 8.31
N MET A 280 15.05 8.61 7.50
CA MET A 280 14.08 8.81 6.42
C MET A 280 14.40 7.94 5.20
N GLU A 281 14.31 6.61 5.38
CA GLU A 281 14.51 5.63 4.32
C GLU A 281 13.18 5.22 3.66
N PRO A 282 13.18 4.75 2.39
CA PRO A 282 11.97 4.23 1.74
C PRO A 282 11.28 3.08 2.49
N ARG A 283 12.03 2.34 3.35
CA ARG A 283 11.48 1.25 4.18
C ARG A 283 10.54 1.76 5.27
N LEU A 284 10.76 2.98 5.77
CA LEU A 284 9.88 3.62 6.75
C LEU A 284 8.45 3.81 6.20
N PHE A 285 8.31 3.98 4.90
CA PHE A 285 7.02 4.20 4.22
C PHE A 285 6.43 2.92 3.63
N SER A 286 6.99 1.75 3.95
CA SER A 286 6.51 0.46 3.46
C SER A 286 5.68 -0.26 4.51
N PHE A 287 4.41 -0.51 4.22
CA PHE A 287 3.56 -1.37 5.06
C PHE A 287 3.95 -2.87 4.95
N ASN A 288 4.86 -3.24 4.04
CA ASN A 288 5.42 -4.58 3.91
C ASN A 288 6.74 -4.76 4.67
N ALA A 289 7.33 -3.66 5.16
CA ALA A 289 8.58 -3.68 5.92
C ALA A 289 8.28 -3.43 7.42
N PRO A 290 8.95 -4.14 8.35
CA PRO A 290 8.73 -3.98 9.80
C PRO A 290 8.92 -2.55 10.30
N GLN A 291 9.80 -1.77 9.66
CA GLN A 291 10.10 -0.38 10.02
C GLN A 291 8.92 0.57 9.76
N GLY A 292 8.12 0.29 8.73
CA GLY A 292 7.00 1.15 8.31
C GLY A 292 5.64 0.60 8.68
N ALA A 293 5.51 -0.71 8.82
CA ALA A 293 4.24 -1.36 9.09
C ALA A 293 3.66 -0.99 10.46
N CYS A 294 2.35 -0.88 10.54
CA CYS A 294 1.65 -0.83 11.83
C CYS A 294 1.94 -2.11 12.62
N PRO A 295 2.45 -2.03 13.85
CA PRO A 295 2.85 -3.20 14.63
C PRO A 295 1.67 -4.11 14.99
N SER A 296 0.47 -3.57 15.16
CA SER A 296 -0.72 -4.33 15.57
C SER A 296 -1.30 -5.19 14.45
N CYS A 297 -1.36 -4.67 13.22
CA CYS A 297 -1.90 -5.41 12.07
C CYS A 297 -0.81 -5.90 11.08
N ASN A 298 0.47 -5.67 11.38
CA ASN A 298 1.59 -6.01 10.51
C ASN A 298 1.41 -5.51 9.06
N GLY A 299 0.88 -4.29 8.92
CA GLY A 299 0.71 -3.63 7.62
C GLY A 299 -0.50 -4.10 6.79
N ILE A 300 -1.41 -4.88 7.37
CA ILE A 300 -2.62 -5.36 6.67
C ILE A 300 -3.73 -4.30 6.70
N GLY A 301 -3.76 -3.44 7.74
CA GLY A 301 -4.81 -2.43 7.95
C GLY A 301 -6.06 -2.98 8.63
N GLN A 302 -6.16 -4.29 8.78
CA GLN A 302 -7.29 -5.00 9.36
C GLN A 302 -6.81 -6.05 10.33
N LEU A 303 -7.63 -6.36 11.33
CA LEU A 303 -7.42 -7.44 12.27
C LEU A 303 -8.54 -8.47 12.09
N SER A 304 -8.15 -9.71 11.94
CA SER A 304 -9.08 -10.83 11.95
C SER A 304 -9.09 -11.44 13.34
N THR A 305 -10.21 -11.29 14.04
CA THR A 305 -10.41 -11.81 15.39
C THR A 305 -11.59 -12.77 15.40
N PHE A 306 -11.52 -13.78 16.26
CA PHE A 306 -12.68 -14.63 16.50
C PHE A 306 -13.76 -13.82 17.20
N SER A 307 -15.01 -13.87 16.70
CA SER A 307 -16.13 -13.16 17.28
C SER A 307 -17.12 -14.11 17.95
N GLU A 308 -17.74 -13.67 19.05
CA GLU A 308 -18.78 -14.40 19.73
C GLU A 308 -19.94 -14.77 18.79
N GLU A 309 -20.39 -13.82 17.97
CA GLU A 309 -21.49 -13.99 17.01
C GLU A 309 -21.28 -15.15 16.01
N LYS A 310 -20.03 -15.35 15.58
CA LYS A 310 -19.69 -16.42 14.66
C LYS A 310 -19.34 -17.74 15.36
N LEU A 311 -18.79 -17.65 16.57
CA LEU A 311 -18.40 -18.82 17.36
C LEU A 311 -19.55 -19.48 18.08
N CYS A 312 -20.55 -18.70 18.52
CA CYS A 312 -21.60 -19.17 19.42
C CYS A 312 -22.98 -19.07 18.78
N ASP A 313 -23.85 -20.02 19.15
CA ASP A 313 -25.27 -19.98 18.84
C ASP A 313 -26.04 -19.49 20.06
N PRO A 314 -26.74 -18.33 19.97
CA PRO A 314 -27.44 -17.77 21.11
C PRO A 314 -28.62 -18.60 21.60
N GLU A 315 -29.20 -19.42 20.72
CA GLU A 315 -30.40 -20.22 21.00
C GLU A 315 -30.09 -21.62 21.57
N LEU A 316 -28.82 -22.00 21.64
CA LEU A 316 -28.37 -23.27 22.18
C LEU A 316 -27.68 -23.09 23.53
N SER A 317 -27.70 -24.14 24.36
CA SER A 317 -26.86 -24.23 25.55
C SER A 317 -25.50 -24.84 25.20
N ILE A 318 -24.53 -24.73 26.12
CA ILE A 318 -23.19 -25.30 25.92
C ILE A 318 -23.26 -26.81 25.74
N SER A 319 -24.12 -27.49 26.52
CA SER A 319 -24.35 -28.95 26.39
C SER A 319 -25.02 -29.32 25.06
N GLU A 320 -25.79 -28.44 24.44
CA GLU A 320 -26.42 -28.64 23.13
C GLU A 320 -25.53 -28.21 21.96
N GLY A 321 -24.32 -27.70 22.23
CA GLY A 321 -23.37 -27.32 21.19
C GLY A 321 -23.39 -25.85 20.80
N ALA A 322 -23.72 -24.95 21.70
CA ALA A 322 -23.67 -23.51 21.46
C ALA A 322 -22.33 -23.05 20.88
N ILE A 323 -21.23 -23.69 21.21
CA ILE A 323 -19.90 -23.36 20.69
C ILE A 323 -19.64 -24.14 19.39
N LYS A 324 -19.76 -23.47 18.24
CA LYS A 324 -19.72 -24.08 16.89
C LYS A 324 -18.36 -24.62 16.44
N CYS A 325 -17.28 -24.35 17.17
CA CYS A 325 -15.93 -24.77 16.81
C CYS A 325 -15.52 -26.15 17.34
N PHE A 326 -16.48 -26.98 17.75
CA PHE A 326 -16.26 -28.39 18.09
C PHE A 326 -16.51 -29.31 16.90
N THR A 327 -15.75 -30.41 16.82
CA THR A 327 -15.97 -31.50 15.86
C THR A 327 -17.11 -32.41 16.31
N GLU A 328 -17.65 -33.21 15.41
CA GLU A 328 -18.66 -34.25 15.75
C GLU A 328 -18.19 -35.21 16.84
N LYS A 329 -16.89 -35.39 17.00
CA LYS A 329 -16.27 -36.21 18.07
C LYS A 329 -16.12 -35.46 19.40
N GLY A 330 -16.65 -34.25 19.52
CA GLY A 330 -16.60 -33.43 20.73
C GLY A 330 -15.24 -32.82 21.06
N ASN A 331 -14.32 -32.75 20.10
CA ASN A 331 -13.04 -32.03 20.28
C ASN A 331 -13.10 -30.65 19.68
N LEU A 332 -12.52 -29.67 20.37
CA LEU A 332 -12.27 -28.35 19.79
C LEU A 332 -11.40 -28.50 18.52
N LEU A 333 -11.80 -27.88 17.42
CA LEU A 333 -11.18 -28.04 16.10
C LEU A 333 -9.65 -27.99 16.17
N TYR A 334 -9.02 -29.03 15.63
CA TYR A 334 -7.55 -29.19 15.57
C TYR A 334 -6.83 -29.21 16.91
N THR A 335 -7.55 -29.54 18.01
CA THR A 335 -6.96 -29.68 19.35
C THR A 335 -7.37 -31.02 19.97
N LYS A 336 -6.79 -31.35 21.13
CA LYS A 336 -7.22 -32.43 22.00
C LYS A 336 -8.05 -31.93 23.20
N VAL A 337 -8.50 -30.68 23.16
CA VAL A 337 -9.44 -30.14 24.14
C VAL A 337 -10.82 -30.69 23.81
N ASP A 338 -11.38 -31.51 24.71
CA ASP A 338 -12.65 -32.23 24.50
C ASP A 338 -13.74 -31.79 25.49
N GLN A 339 -14.90 -32.39 25.40
CA GLN A 339 -16.06 -32.10 26.23
C GLN A 339 -15.79 -32.22 27.75
N ARG A 340 -14.84 -33.07 28.16
CA ARG A 340 -14.47 -33.21 29.59
C ARG A 340 -13.83 -31.94 30.13
N HIS A 341 -13.03 -31.26 29.30
CA HIS A 341 -12.44 -29.95 29.64
C HIS A 341 -13.51 -28.89 29.75
N VAL A 342 -14.53 -28.92 28.88
CA VAL A 342 -15.68 -28.01 28.94
C VAL A 342 -16.52 -28.23 30.17
N ASN A 343 -16.84 -29.50 30.48
CA ASN A 343 -17.60 -29.85 31.69
C ASN A 343 -16.86 -29.44 32.98
N SER A 344 -15.54 -29.69 33.02
CA SER A 344 -14.70 -29.25 34.13
C SER A 344 -14.69 -27.69 34.27
N LEU A 345 -14.65 -26.99 33.13
CA LEU A 345 -14.76 -25.54 33.12
C LEU A 345 -16.08 -25.07 33.72
N MET A 346 -17.20 -25.63 33.28
CA MET A 346 -18.52 -25.26 33.80
C MET A 346 -18.64 -25.50 35.30
N ASN A 347 -18.21 -26.69 35.75
CA ASN A 347 -18.27 -27.03 37.18
C ASN A 347 -17.37 -26.14 38.05
N ASN A 348 -16.15 -25.86 37.60
CA ASN A 348 -15.19 -25.06 38.39
C ASN A 348 -15.56 -23.58 38.53
N PHE A 349 -16.36 -23.08 37.61
CA PHE A 349 -16.83 -21.69 37.59
C PHE A 349 -18.32 -21.56 37.91
N GLU A 350 -18.96 -22.63 38.41
CA GLU A 350 -20.36 -22.68 38.83
C GLU A 350 -21.34 -22.18 37.74
N ILE A 351 -21.04 -22.55 36.47
CA ILE A 351 -21.87 -22.21 35.32
C ILE A 351 -22.72 -23.42 34.93
N ASN A 352 -24.03 -23.21 34.87
CA ASN A 352 -24.94 -24.27 34.42
C ASN A 352 -24.83 -24.45 32.89
N ASP A 353 -24.35 -25.61 32.44
CA ASP A 353 -24.14 -25.98 31.03
C ASP A 353 -25.41 -26.08 30.19
N LYS A 354 -26.60 -26.17 30.85
CA LYS A 354 -27.94 -26.20 30.20
C LYS A 354 -28.53 -24.79 30.00
N THR A 355 -27.88 -23.75 30.49
CA THR A 355 -28.32 -22.36 30.27
C THR A 355 -28.07 -21.98 28.81
N LEU A 356 -29.10 -21.43 28.13
CA LEU A 356 -28.95 -20.93 26.78
C LEU A 356 -27.87 -19.86 26.73
N TRP A 357 -27.06 -19.84 25.65
CA TRP A 357 -25.93 -18.90 25.52
C TRP A 357 -26.36 -17.44 25.74
N LYS A 358 -27.51 -17.02 25.18
CA LYS A 358 -28.05 -15.67 25.34
C LYS A 358 -28.40 -15.30 26.79
N ASN A 359 -28.70 -16.29 27.63
CA ASN A 359 -29.11 -16.10 29.03
C ASN A 359 -27.90 -16.13 30.00
N LEU A 360 -26.69 -16.45 29.54
CA LEU A 360 -25.48 -16.34 30.32
C LEU A 360 -25.16 -14.86 30.58
N SER A 361 -24.64 -14.54 31.75
CA SER A 361 -24.17 -13.18 32.05
C SER A 361 -23.00 -12.76 31.14
N VAL A 362 -22.76 -11.46 31.01
CA VAL A 362 -21.65 -10.94 30.22
C VAL A 362 -20.32 -11.45 30.77
N GLU A 363 -20.18 -11.51 32.11
CA GLU A 363 -19.00 -12.00 32.80
C GLU A 363 -18.77 -13.49 32.53
N GLN A 364 -19.83 -14.30 32.56
CA GLN A 364 -19.75 -15.73 32.24
C GLN A 364 -19.34 -15.97 30.80
N ARG A 365 -19.92 -15.25 29.84
CA ARG A 365 -19.55 -15.34 28.43
C ARG A 365 -18.10 -14.90 28.18
N GLN A 366 -17.69 -13.80 28.83
CA GLN A 366 -16.30 -13.33 28.75
C GLN A 366 -15.32 -14.35 29.35
N LEU A 367 -15.64 -14.92 30.50
CA LEU A 367 -14.83 -15.96 31.11
C LEU A 367 -14.66 -17.17 30.21
N ILE A 368 -15.73 -17.65 29.58
CA ILE A 368 -15.71 -18.80 28.67
C ILE A 368 -14.87 -18.49 27.44
N LEU A 369 -15.09 -17.32 26.82
CA LEU A 369 -14.45 -16.96 25.55
C LEU A 369 -13.01 -16.47 25.72
N TYR A 370 -12.73 -15.65 26.71
CA TYR A 370 -11.43 -14.97 26.87
C TYR A 370 -10.60 -15.45 28.06
N GLY A 371 -11.23 -16.21 28.98
CA GLY A 371 -10.56 -16.73 30.17
C GLY A 371 -10.34 -15.71 31.28
N ASN A 372 -9.73 -16.16 32.37
CA ASN A 372 -9.39 -15.34 33.53
C ASN A 372 -7.88 -15.20 33.77
N THR A 373 -7.05 -15.83 32.95
CA THR A 373 -5.58 -15.78 33.08
C THR A 373 -4.89 -15.61 31.75
N LYS A 374 -3.80 -14.82 31.70
CA LYS A 374 -2.88 -14.72 30.55
C LYS A 374 -1.94 -15.94 30.54
N MET A 375 -2.50 -17.11 30.29
CA MET A 375 -1.75 -18.35 30.26
C MET A 375 -0.96 -18.49 28.96
N LYS A 376 0.34 -18.82 29.02
CA LYS A 376 1.12 -19.19 27.83
C LYS A 376 0.58 -20.51 27.26
N ILE A 377 -0.02 -20.40 26.07
CA ILE A 377 -0.54 -21.54 25.32
C ILE A 377 0.63 -22.12 24.52
N GLY A 378 1.01 -23.38 24.77
CA GLY A 378 2.09 -24.07 24.08
C GLY A 378 1.61 -25.23 23.24
N VAL A 379 2.35 -25.57 22.19
CA VAL A 379 2.05 -26.71 21.27
C VAL A 379 1.84 -28.01 22.04
N SER A 380 2.69 -28.31 23.03
CA SER A 380 2.56 -29.53 23.85
C SER A 380 1.26 -29.58 24.64
N ASN A 381 0.77 -28.44 25.12
CA ASN A 381 -0.43 -28.37 25.97
C ASN A 381 -1.72 -28.63 25.18
N ILE A 382 -1.76 -28.23 23.91
CA ILE A 382 -2.98 -28.33 23.08
C ILE A 382 -2.99 -29.62 22.25
N PHE A 383 -1.84 -30.02 21.70
CA PHE A 383 -1.77 -31.11 20.73
C PHE A 383 -1.29 -32.44 21.31
N ARG A 384 -0.46 -32.43 22.38
CA ARG A 384 0.15 -33.63 22.94
C ARG A 384 -0.36 -34.04 24.33
N PHE A 385 -0.47 -33.09 25.25
CA PHE A 385 -0.76 -33.34 26.68
C PHE A 385 -1.91 -32.47 27.20
N PRO A 386 -3.17 -32.78 26.84
CA PRO A 386 -4.33 -32.00 27.28
C PRO A 386 -4.58 -32.07 28.80
N GLY A 387 -4.07 -33.06 29.50
CA GLY A 387 -4.17 -33.16 30.97
C GLY A 387 -3.63 -32.00 31.75
N GLN A 388 -2.66 -31.24 31.19
CA GLN A 388 -2.19 -29.97 31.80
C GLN A 388 -3.26 -28.89 31.83
N PHE A 389 -4.23 -28.94 30.93
CA PHE A 389 -5.38 -28.04 30.96
C PHE A 389 -6.33 -28.40 32.10
N LEU A 390 -6.60 -29.69 32.32
CA LEU A 390 -7.43 -30.15 33.45
C LEU A 390 -6.83 -29.70 34.77
N ASN A 391 -5.52 -29.93 35.00
CA ASN A 391 -4.85 -29.47 36.22
C ASN A 391 -4.92 -27.96 36.46
N LYS A 392 -4.96 -27.18 35.39
CA LYS A 392 -5.10 -25.71 35.48
C LYS A 392 -6.54 -25.29 35.73
N LEU A 393 -7.51 -25.99 35.12
CA LEU A 393 -8.94 -25.81 35.40
C LEU A 393 -9.27 -26.15 36.84
N GLU A 394 -8.71 -27.24 37.41
CA GLU A 394 -8.83 -27.56 38.83
C GLU A 394 -8.33 -26.45 39.76
N LYS A 395 -7.34 -25.66 39.29
CA LYS A 395 -6.85 -24.45 39.97
C LYS A 395 -7.63 -23.19 39.57
N GLN A 396 -8.79 -23.32 38.96
CA GLN A 396 -9.63 -22.23 38.46
C GLN A 396 -8.89 -21.28 37.48
N GLN A 397 -7.97 -21.83 36.66
CA GLN A 397 -7.24 -21.10 35.62
C GLN A 397 -7.72 -21.53 34.25
N TRP A 398 -8.25 -20.60 33.48
CA TRP A 398 -8.75 -20.82 32.12
C TRP A 398 -8.21 -19.78 31.13
N ALA A 399 -7.74 -20.25 29.97
CA ALA A 399 -7.16 -19.40 28.92
C ALA A 399 -8.20 -18.74 28.00
N GLY A 400 -9.42 -19.27 27.96
CA GLY A 400 -10.45 -18.87 26.99
C GLY A 400 -10.38 -19.61 25.65
N PHE A 401 -11.54 -19.84 25.03
CA PHE A 401 -11.60 -20.49 23.71
C PHE A 401 -10.97 -19.63 22.62
N ILE A 402 -11.19 -18.30 22.62
CA ILE A 402 -10.65 -17.38 21.62
C ILE A 402 -9.12 -17.38 21.61
N PRO A 403 -8.39 -17.22 22.73
CA PRO A 403 -6.93 -17.34 22.74
C PRO A 403 -6.41 -18.70 22.25
N ILE A 404 -7.11 -19.78 22.58
CA ILE A 404 -6.75 -21.12 22.09
C ILE A 404 -6.92 -21.20 20.58
N LEU A 405 -8.04 -20.75 20.03
CA LEU A 405 -8.31 -20.73 18.60
C LEU A 405 -7.33 -19.80 17.85
N GLN A 406 -6.99 -18.64 18.40
CA GLN A 406 -5.97 -17.75 17.86
C GLN A 406 -4.60 -18.44 17.78
N PHE A 407 -4.24 -19.21 18.79
CA PHE A 407 -3.01 -19.98 18.77
C PHE A 407 -3.04 -21.08 17.69
N VAL A 408 -4.13 -21.85 17.58
CA VAL A 408 -4.31 -22.91 16.58
C VAL A 408 -4.31 -22.32 15.16
N PHE A 409 -4.91 -21.17 14.97
CA PHE A 409 -4.98 -20.49 13.68
C PHE A 409 -3.61 -20.14 13.07
N ARG A 410 -2.56 -20.03 13.89
CA ARG A 410 -1.18 -19.83 13.39
C ARG A 410 -0.70 -21.03 12.56
N PHE A 411 -1.26 -22.22 12.78
CA PHE A 411 -0.87 -23.47 12.12
C PHE A 411 -1.91 -23.96 11.12
N VAL A 412 -3.20 -23.70 11.38
CA VAL A 412 -4.33 -24.19 10.57
C VAL A 412 -5.29 -23.03 10.31
N LYS A 413 -5.32 -22.51 9.09
CA LYS A 413 -6.09 -21.30 8.73
C LYS A 413 -7.49 -21.61 8.20
N GLY A 414 -7.60 -22.26 7.05
CA GLY A 414 -8.82 -22.38 6.25
C GLY A 414 -10.12 -22.69 7.02
N PRO A 415 -10.23 -23.82 7.74
CA PRO A 415 -11.48 -24.18 8.41
C PRO A 415 -11.87 -23.27 9.58
N LEU A 416 -10.93 -22.48 10.11
CA LEU A 416 -11.18 -21.55 11.21
C LEU A 416 -11.54 -20.13 10.73
N GLU A 417 -11.29 -19.80 9.46
CA GLU A 417 -11.59 -18.47 8.88
C GLU A 417 -13.08 -18.11 8.97
N LYS A 418 -13.97 -19.07 8.84
CA LYS A 418 -15.43 -18.85 8.93
C LYS A 418 -15.88 -18.30 10.30
N PHE A 419 -15.10 -18.51 11.36
CA PHE A 419 -15.38 -18.04 12.71
C PHE A 419 -14.75 -16.68 13.02
N GLN A 420 -14.02 -16.10 12.07
CA GLN A 420 -13.38 -14.79 12.24
C GLN A 420 -14.26 -13.66 11.73
N HIS A 421 -14.21 -12.58 12.46
CA HIS A 421 -14.69 -11.27 12.03
C HIS A 421 -13.47 -10.40 11.68
N THR A 422 -13.53 -9.76 10.52
CA THR A 422 -12.48 -8.82 10.11
C THR A 422 -12.94 -7.43 10.42
N SER A 423 -12.17 -6.72 11.24
CA SER A 423 -12.41 -5.33 11.62
C SER A 423 -11.23 -4.46 11.20
N ILE A 424 -11.48 -3.17 11.00
CA ILE A 424 -10.42 -2.19 10.77
C ILE A 424 -9.50 -2.18 11.99
N CYS A 425 -8.19 -2.13 11.76
CA CYS A 425 -7.21 -2.05 12.84
C CYS A 425 -7.39 -0.75 13.65
N PRO A 426 -7.63 -0.80 14.96
CA PRO A 426 -7.89 0.39 15.78
C PRO A 426 -6.67 1.31 15.88
N ASP A 427 -5.44 0.76 15.81
CA ASP A 427 -4.23 1.55 15.99
C ASP A 427 -3.84 2.38 14.76
N CYS A 428 -4.04 1.83 13.57
CA CYS A 428 -3.73 2.53 12.33
C CYS A 428 -4.98 2.96 11.54
N GLU A 429 -6.19 2.64 12.02
CA GLU A 429 -7.46 3.02 11.37
C GLU A 429 -7.51 2.62 9.88
N GLY A 430 -6.95 1.47 9.53
CA GLY A 430 -6.85 1.00 8.14
C GLY A 430 -5.65 1.51 7.35
N LYS A 431 -4.90 2.51 7.86
CA LYS A 431 -3.79 3.17 7.15
C LYS A 431 -2.55 2.30 6.95
N ARG A 432 -2.48 1.10 7.55
CA ARG A 432 -1.43 0.07 7.40
C ARG A 432 -0.04 0.46 7.92
N LEU A 433 0.27 1.74 8.05
CA LEU A 433 1.55 2.29 8.47
C LEU A 433 1.57 2.63 9.96
N ASN A 434 2.76 2.72 10.52
CA ASN A 434 2.96 3.20 11.88
C ASN A 434 2.85 4.73 11.97
N LYS A 435 2.73 5.25 13.18
CA LYS A 435 2.55 6.69 13.45
C LYS A 435 3.72 7.55 12.94
N MET A 436 4.96 7.03 12.96
CA MET A 436 6.15 7.76 12.51
C MET A 436 6.10 8.01 11.00
N ALA A 437 5.78 6.97 10.20
CA ALA A 437 5.62 7.10 8.76
C ALA A 437 4.48 8.07 8.38
N LEU A 438 3.37 8.01 9.12
CA LEU A 438 2.20 8.87 8.89
C LEU A 438 2.43 10.32 9.32
N ALA A 439 3.43 10.59 10.18
CA ALA A 439 3.78 11.94 10.61
C ALA A 439 4.63 12.70 9.59
N VAL A 440 5.13 12.05 8.54
CA VAL A 440 5.89 12.71 7.46
C VAL A 440 4.93 13.29 6.43
N ARG A 441 5.13 14.56 6.06
CA ARG A 441 4.28 15.28 5.12
C ARG A 441 5.04 15.80 3.90
N LEU A 442 4.39 15.73 2.76
CA LEU A 442 4.83 16.34 1.50
C LEU A 442 3.72 17.29 1.04
N HIS A 443 4.01 18.59 0.97
CA HIS A 443 3.02 19.63 0.61
C HIS A 443 1.67 19.46 1.35
N GLY A 444 1.72 19.13 2.65
CA GLY A 444 0.55 18.96 3.52
C GLY A 444 -0.04 17.56 3.59
N HIS A 445 0.26 16.67 2.64
CA HIS A 445 -0.23 15.30 2.58
C HIS A 445 0.78 14.32 3.21
N ASN A 446 0.29 13.33 3.95
CA ASN A 446 1.08 12.13 4.26
C ASN A 446 0.89 11.07 3.16
N ILE A 447 1.75 10.05 3.15
CA ILE A 447 1.73 9.02 2.09
C ILE A 447 0.39 8.28 1.99
N ASN A 448 -0.32 8.09 3.11
CA ASN A 448 -1.62 7.41 3.11
C ASN A 448 -2.73 8.32 2.58
N SER A 449 -2.79 9.61 3.00
CA SER A 449 -3.78 10.55 2.46
C SER A 449 -3.65 10.70 0.95
N LEU A 450 -2.41 10.79 0.44
CA LEU A 450 -2.15 10.88 -0.99
C LEU A 450 -2.52 9.57 -1.73
N SER A 451 -2.32 8.41 -1.10
CA SER A 451 -2.72 7.11 -1.69
C SER A 451 -4.23 6.88 -1.64
N GLY A 452 -4.92 7.54 -0.72
CA GLY A 452 -6.38 7.48 -0.56
C GLY A 452 -7.16 8.38 -1.50
N GLU A 453 -6.50 9.33 -2.17
CA GLU A 453 -7.12 10.14 -3.22
C GLU A 453 -7.41 9.31 -4.47
N SER A 454 -8.39 9.74 -5.28
CA SER A 454 -8.60 9.15 -6.59
C SER A 454 -7.38 9.36 -7.48
N ILE A 455 -7.17 8.47 -8.45
CA ILE A 455 -6.09 8.63 -9.43
C ILE A 455 -6.24 9.95 -10.19
N GLU A 456 -7.48 10.37 -10.50
CA GLU A 456 -7.76 11.64 -11.16
C GLU A 456 -7.36 12.83 -10.28
N ASP A 457 -7.69 12.83 -8.98
CA ASP A 457 -7.27 13.86 -8.04
C ASP A 457 -5.75 13.86 -7.86
N SER A 458 -5.13 12.69 -7.81
CA SER A 458 -3.67 12.56 -7.75
C SER A 458 -3.00 13.15 -9.00
N VAL A 459 -3.55 12.93 -10.22
CA VAL A 459 -3.07 13.58 -11.46
C VAL A 459 -3.12 15.09 -11.30
N ASN A 460 -4.28 15.63 -10.90
CA ASN A 460 -4.47 17.06 -10.70
C ASN A 460 -3.50 17.64 -9.66
N PHE A 461 -3.27 16.92 -8.56
CA PHE A 461 -2.32 17.32 -7.53
C PHE A 461 -0.90 17.43 -8.08
N PHE A 462 -0.38 16.37 -8.74
CA PHE A 462 0.99 16.34 -9.23
C PHE A 462 1.24 17.29 -10.40
N ASP A 463 0.25 17.54 -11.26
CA ASP A 463 0.38 18.45 -12.39
C ASP A 463 0.42 19.91 -11.94
N ASN A 464 -0.32 20.27 -10.89
CA ASN A 464 -0.40 21.64 -10.35
C ASN A 464 0.60 21.91 -9.21
N LEU A 465 1.43 20.92 -8.82
CA LEU A 465 2.34 21.04 -7.70
C LEU A 465 3.44 22.08 -7.96
N LYS A 466 3.51 23.12 -7.12
CA LYS A 466 4.55 24.14 -7.17
C LYS A 466 5.79 23.65 -6.42
N LEU A 467 6.81 23.27 -7.16
CA LEU A 467 8.07 22.77 -6.62
C LEU A 467 9.10 23.90 -6.52
N THR A 468 9.86 23.90 -5.43
CA THR A 468 11.07 24.72 -5.30
C THR A 468 12.18 24.18 -6.23
N GLU A 469 13.21 24.98 -6.51
CA GLU A 469 14.33 24.56 -7.37
C GLU A 469 15.08 23.36 -6.80
N THR A 470 15.16 23.24 -5.49
CA THR A 470 15.77 22.09 -4.82
C THR A 470 14.91 20.83 -5.00
N GLU A 471 13.59 20.92 -4.80
CA GLU A 471 12.66 19.82 -5.00
C GLU A 471 12.65 19.33 -6.45
N LYS A 472 12.72 20.27 -7.42
CA LYS A 472 12.85 19.95 -8.85
C LYS A 472 14.12 19.15 -9.15
N LYS A 473 15.26 19.56 -8.57
CA LYS A 473 16.54 18.85 -8.78
C LYS A 473 16.55 17.46 -8.17
N ILE A 474 16.05 17.30 -6.94
CA ILE A 474 16.07 16.03 -6.21
C ILE A 474 15.00 15.08 -6.76
N GLY A 475 13.81 15.59 -7.06
CA GLY A 475 12.63 14.76 -7.37
C GLY A 475 12.30 14.61 -8.85
N ARG A 476 13.07 15.22 -9.79
CA ARG A 476 12.73 15.31 -11.21
C ARG A 476 12.27 14.00 -11.83
N ASP A 477 13.09 12.96 -11.69
CA ASP A 477 12.79 11.67 -12.30
C ASP A 477 11.67 10.93 -11.56
N ILE A 478 11.57 11.09 -10.23
CA ILE A 478 10.51 10.50 -9.42
C ILE A 478 9.15 11.13 -9.78
N PHE A 479 9.08 12.46 -9.89
CA PHE A 479 7.85 13.15 -10.29
C PHE A 479 7.42 12.79 -11.69
N ARG A 480 8.37 12.64 -12.64
CA ARG A 480 8.06 12.22 -14.00
C ARG A 480 7.45 10.83 -14.00
N GLU A 481 8.08 9.84 -13.34
CA GLU A 481 7.58 8.46 -13.26
C GLU A 481 6.18 8.39 -12.63
N ILE A 482 5.94 9.16 -11.56
CA ILE A 482 4.64 9.21 -10.90
C ILE A 482 3.58 9.79 -11.85
N ARG A 483 3.85 10.92 -12.51
CA ARG A 483 2.92 11.56 -13.44
C ARG A 483 2.59 10.64 -14.61
N ASP A 484 3.60 10.09 -15.26
CA ASP A 484 3.41 9.24 -16.42
C ASP A 484 2.52 8.03 -16.07
N ARG A 485 2.77 7.37 -14.95
CA ARG A 485 1.98 6.21 -14.50
C ARG A 485 0.55 6.61 -14.10
N LEU A 486 0.36 7.73 -13.40
CA LEU A 486 -0.97 8.24 -13.05
C LEU A 486 -1.78 8.61 -14.30
N HIS A 487 -1.16 9.30 -15.27
CA HIS A 487 -1.80 9.61 -16.55
C HIS A 487 -2.20 8.34 -17.31
N PHE A 488 -1.35 7.30 -17.35
CA PHE A 488 -1.71 6.03 -17.99
C PHE A 488 -2.92 5.36 -17.31
N LEU A 489 -2.99 5.36 -15.98
CA LEU A 489 -4.14 4.83 -15.26
C LEU A 489 -5.42 5.62 -15.57
N ASN A 490 -5.32 6.94 -15.65
CA ASN A 490 -6.45 7.79 -16.02
C ASN A 490 -6.88 7.58 -17.48
N ASP A 491 -5.91 7.42 -18.40
CA ASP A 491 -6.14 7.18 -19.82
C ASP A 491 -6.83 5.82 -20.09
N VAL A 492 -6.57 4.79 -19.27
CA VAL A 492 -7.27 3.50 -19.38
C VAL A 492 -8.64 3.47 -18.67
N GLY A 493 -9.11 4.61 -18.15
CA GLY A 493 -10.44 4.73 -17.57
C GLY A 493 -10.60 4.19 -16.15
N VAL A 494 -9.52 4.14 -15.35
CA VAL A 494 -9.56 3.76 -13.92
C VAL A 494 -9.27 4.93 -12.99
N GLY A 495 -9.45 6.17 -13.45
CA GLY A 495 -9.18 7.41 -12.71
C GLY A 495 -9.97 7.53 -11.40
N TYR A 496 -11.14 6.90 -11.30
CA TYR A 496 -11.99 6.89 -10.10
C TYR A 496 -11.46 6.00 -8.95
N LEU A 497 -10.49 5.11 -9.22
CA LEU A 497 -9.91 4.23 -8.20
C LEU A 497 -8.90 5.00 -7.33
N THR A 498 -8.70 4.50 -6.11
CA THR A 498 -7.63 4.98 -5.22
C THR A 498 -6.42 4.04 -5.26
N LEU A 499 -5.23 4.59 -5.03
CA LEU A 499 -4.00 3.77 -5.02
C LEU A 499 -3.95 2.79 -3.83
N GLU A 500 -4.64 3.09 -2.73
CA GLU A 500 -4.72 2.21 -1.56
C GLU A 500 -5.71 1.05 -1.74
N ARG A 501 -6.58 1.08 -2.77
CA ARG A 501 -7.59 0.05 -3.00
C ARG A 501 -6.95 -1.32 -3.13
N SER A 502 -7.46 -2.28 -2.38
CA SER A 502 -6.96 -3.66 -2.39
C SER A 502 -7.18 -4.32 -3.75
N ALA A 503 -6.14 -4.97 -4.28
CA ALA A 503 -6.21 -5.70 -5.55
C ALA A 503 -7.28 -6.81 -5.57
N ALA A 504 -7.55 -7.43 -4.42
CA ALA A 504 -8.56 -8.47 -4.28
C ALA A 504 -10.01 -7.97 -4.46
N THR A 505 -10.24 -6.65 -4.39
CA THR A 505 -11.56 -6.03 -4.55
C THR A 505 -11.82 -5.49 -5.96
N LEU A 506 -10.85 -5.63 -6.86
CA LEU A 506 -10.97 -5.18 -8.24
C LEU A 506 -11.82 -6.15 -9.05
N SER A 507 -12.64 -5.62 -9.94
CA SER A 507 -13.27 -6.41 -11.00
C SER A 507 -12.20 -6.92 -12.00
N GLY A 508 -12.53 -7.94 -12.79
CA GLY A 508 -11.62 -8.48 -13.81
C GLY A 508 -11.13 -7.40 -14.78
N GLY A 509 -12.04 -6.57 -15.27
CA GLY A 509 -11.71 -5.46 -16.18
C GLY A 509 -10.85 -4.37 -15.54
N GLU A 510 -11.12 -3.98 -14.28
CA GLU A 510 -10.26 -3.02 -13.55
C GLU A 510 -8.84 -3.56 -13.38
N GLY A 511 -8.71 -4.82 -12.94
CA GLY A 511 -7.41 -5.48 -12.78
C GLY A 511 -6.62 -5.58 -14.09
N GLN A 512 -7.30 -5.86 -15.20
CA GLN A 512 -6.70 -5.92 -16.52
C GLN A 512 -6.18 -4.55 -16.97
N ARG A 513 -7.00 -3.49 -16.85
CA ARG A 513 -6.60 -2.12 -17.20
C ARG A 513 -5.45 -1.59 -16.35
N ILE A 514 -5.43 -1.89 -15.04
CA ILE A 514 -4.31 -1.53 -14.15
C ILE A 514 -3.02 -2.20 -14.64
N ARG A 515 -3.07 -3.49 -15.03
CA ARG A 515 -1.89 -4.17 -15.56
C ARG A 515 -1.44 -3.57 -16.88
N LEU A 516 -2.39 -3.27 -17.79
CA LEU A 516 -2.08 -2.60 -19.06
C LEU A 516 -1.37 -1.26 -18.81
N ALA A 517 -1.90 -0.42 -17.93
CA ALA A 517 -1.28 0.86 -17.57
C ALA A 517 0.11 0.68 -16.95
N SER A 518 0.29 -0.35 -16.09
CA SER A 518 1.60 -0.68 -15.50
C SER A 518 2.63 -1.07 -16.56
N GLN A 519 2.22 -1.86 -17.58
CA GLN A 519 3.11 -2.24 -18.67
C GLN A 519 3.50 -1.05 -19.56
N LEU A 520 2.56 -0.13 -19.78
CA LEU A 520 2.84 1.13 -20.48
C LEU A 520 3.85 2.00 -19.73
N GLY A 521 3.69 2.07 -18.39
CA GLY A 521 4.62 2.78 -17.51
C GLY A 521 6.03 2.18 -17.53
N ALA A 522 6.18 0.88 -17.79
CA ALA A 522 7.49 0.23 -17.90
C ALA A 522 8.30 0.67 -19.14
N GLY A 523 7.68 1.36 -20.11
CA GLY A 523 8.39 1.95 -21.26
C GLY A 523 9.05 0.94 -22.21
N LEU A 524 8.61 -0.31 -22.21
CA LEU A 524 9.19 -1.38 -23.03
C LEU A 524 8.96 -1.13 -24.52
N GLN A 525 9.95 -1.49 -25.35
CA GLN A 525 9.94 -1.40 -26.79
C GLN A 525 10.32 -2.75 -27.43
N GLY A 526 9.83 -3.02 -28.64
CA GLY A 526 10.10 -4.26 -29.35
C GLY A 526 9.46 -5.50 -28.72
N VAL A 527 8.37 -5.33 -27.99
CA VAL A 527 7.62 -6.38 -27.28
C VAL A 527 6.36 -6.74 -28.05
N LEU A 528 5.94 -7.98 -27.96
CA LEU A 528 4.63 -8.46 -28.42
C LEU A 528 3.65 -8.51 -27.25
N TYR A 529 2.65 -7.65 -27.26
CA TYR A 529 1.56 -7.65 -26.28
C TYR A 529 0.37 -8.46 -26.80
N VAL A 530 -0.20 -9.30 -25.94
CA VAL A 530 -1.41 -10.07 -26.25
C VAL A 530 -2.47 -9.76 -25.18
N LEU A 531 -3.60 -9.17 -25.60
CA LEU A 531 -4.67 -8.71 -24.74
C LEU A 531 -5.97 -9.47 -25.01
N ASP A 532 -6.72 -9.81 -23.95
CA ASP A 532 -8.00 -10.50 -24.03
C ASP A 532 -9.14 -9.56 -23.64
N GLU A 533 -9.96 -9.18 -24.63
CA GLU A 533 -11.16 -8.34 -24.48
C GLU A 533 -10.96 -7.12 -23.53
N PRO A 534 -9.96 -6.25 -23.80
CA PRO A 534 -9.64 -5.14 -22.86
C PRO A 534 -10.75 -4.07 -22.78
N SER A 535 -11.70 -4.03 -23.72
CA SER A 535 -12.85 -3.11 -23.73
C SER A 535 -14.00 -3.56 -22.82
N ILE A 536 -13.94 -4.78 -22.26
CA ILE A 536 -15.06 -5.35 -21.50
C ILE A 536 -15.47 -4.47 -20.32
N GLY A 537 -16.77 -4.17 -20.21
CA GLY A 537 -17.34 -3.36 -19.15
C GLY A 537 -17.00 -1.87 -19.20
N LEU A 538 -16.44 -1.39 -20.33
CA LEU A 538 -16.21 0.03 -20.57
C LEU A 538 -17.46 0.72 -21.13
N HIS A 539 -17.64 1.99 -20.75
CA HIS A 539 -18.50 2.90 -21.47
C HIS A 539 -17.81 3.35 -22.76
N GLN A 540 -18.58 3.68 -23.81
CA GLN A 540 -18.01 4.11 -25.11
C GLN A 540 -16.98 5.24 -25.00
N SER A 541 -17.19 6.21 -24.08
CA SER A 541 -16.21 7.29 -23.85
C SER A 541 -14.85 6.79 -23.36
N ASP A 542 -14.84 5.74 -22.55
CA ASP A 542 -13.60 5.18 -21.99
C ASP A 542 -12.94 4.23 -22.98
N ASN A 543 -13.73 3.57 -23.85
CA ASN A 543 -13.21 2.75 -24.95
C ASN A 543 -12.31 3.57 -25.89
N LYS A 544 -12.70 4.81 -26.21
CA LYS A 544 -11.85 5.73 -27.00
C LYS A 544 -10.51 6.05 -26.34
N LYS A 545 -10.49 6.17 -25.02
CA LYS A 545 -9.23 6.35 -24.25
C LYS A 545 -8.37 5.11 -24.33
N LEU A 546 -8.96 3.92 -24.17
CA LEU A 546 -8.29 2.63 -24.29
C LEU A 546 -7.65 2.46 -25.69
N ILE A 547 -8.40 2.72 -26.77
CA ILE A 547 -7.90 2.63 -28.15
C ILE A 547 -6.71 3.56 -28.35
N ARG A 548 -6.76 4.80 -27.86
CA ARG A 548 -5.61 5.73 -27.92
C ARG A 548 -4.40 5.17 -27.18
N THR A 549 -4.64 4.51 -26.05
CA THR A 549 -3.59 3.88 -25.24
C THR A 549 -2.94 2.71 -25.98
N LEU A 550 -3.74 1.85 -26.63
CA LEU A 550 -3.22 0.74 -27.47
C LEU A 550 -2.41 1.28 -28.65
N LYS A 551 -2.87 2.35 -29.31
CA LYS A 551 -2.11 3.02 -30.38
C LYS A 551 -0.81 3.63 -29.88
N LYS A 552 -0.79 4.29 -28.70
CA LYS A 552 0.45 4.77 -28.06
C LYS A 552 1.43 3.63 -27.79
N LEU A 553 0.93 2.44 -27.39
CA LEU A 553 1.76 1.27 -27.14
C LEU A 553 2.40 0.76 -28.44
N ARG A 554 1.62 0.66 -29.52
CA ARG A 554 2.09 0.36 -30.87
C ARG A 554 3.14 1.36 -31.36
N ASP A 555 2.85 2.65 -31.26
CA ASP A 555 3.70 3.75 -31.76
C ASP A 555 5.07 3.84 -31.07
N ARG A 556 5.23 3.15 -29.95
CA ARG A 556 6.52 2.93 -29.29
C ARG A 556 7.36 1.79 -29.89
N GLY A 557 6.94 1.20 -31.02
CA GLY A 557 7.62 0.09 -31.67
C GLY A 557 7.27 -1.27 -31.04
N ASN A 558 6.03 -1.45 -30.61
CA ASN A 558 5.53 -2.73 -30.12
C ASN A 558 4.48 -3.33 -31.06
N THR A 559 4.43 -4.65 -31.11
CA THR A 559 3.33 -5.37 -31.76
C THR A 559 2.23 -5.64 -30.74
N VAL A 560 0.99 -5.27 -31.08
CA VAL A 560 -0.15 -5.39 -30.16
C VAL A 560 -1.20 -6.29 -30.78
N LEU A 561 -1.43 -7.48 -30.21
CA LEU A 561 -2.49 -8.41 -30.60
C LEU A 561 -3.63 -8.29 -29.61
N VAL A 562 -4.83 -8.06 -30.06
CA VAL A 562 -6.02 -7.90 -29.23
C VAL A 562 -7.10 -8.87 -29.71
N VAL A 563 -7.63 -9.67 -28.80
CA VAL A 563 -8.89 -10.42 -29.03
C VAL A 563 -10.01 -9.48 -28.68
N GLU A 564 -10.88 -9.11 -29.62
CA GLU A 564 -11.92 -8.11 -29.41
C GLU A 564 -13.20 -8.36 -30.18
N HIS A 565 -14.28 -7.77 -29.67
CA HIS A 565 -15.63 -7.80 -30.23
C HIS A 565 -16.23 -6.40 -30.40
N ASP A 566 -15.58 -5.37 -29.92
CA ASP A 566 -16.02 -3.99 -29.97
C ASP A 566 -15.76 -3.39 -31.37
N GLU A 567 -16.79 -2.80 -31.97
CA GLU A 567 -16.76 -2.23 -33.30
C GLU A 567 -15.72 -1.12 -33.46
N GLU A 568 -15.66 -0.15 -32.51
CA GLU A 568 -14.70 0.96 -32.57
C GLU A 568 -13.24 0.46 -32.50
N THR A 569 -12.99 -0.60 -31.73
CA THR A 569 -11.66 -1.22 -31.64
C THR A 569 -11.30 -1.94 -32.91
N ILE A 570 -12.24 -2.69 -33.53
CA ILE A 570 -12.07 -3.39 -34.79
C ILE A 570 -11.78 -2.37 -35.90
N GLU A 571 -12.54 -1.29 -36.00
CA GLU A 571 -12.33 -0.23 -36.98
C GLU A 571 -11.00 0.51 -36.85
N SER A 572 -10.48 0.54 -35.63
CA SER A 572 -9.23 1.24 -35.26
C SER A 572 -7.97 0.39 -35.52
N ALA A 573 -8.11 -0.88 -35.86
CA ALA A 573 -7.00 -1.80 -36.08
C ALA A 573 -6.24 -1.50 -37.38
N ASP A 574 -4.92 -1.74 -37.37
CA ASP A 574 -4.09 -1.68 -38.55
C ASP A 574 -4.24 -2.96 -39.37
N HIS A 575 -4.48 -4.08 -38.69
CA HIS A 575 -4.66 -5.40 -39.32
C HIS A 575 -5.73 -6.19 -38.54
N LEU A 576 -6.52 -6.95 -39.27
CA LEU A 576 -7.59 -7.78 -38.71
C LEU A 576 -7.39 -9.24 -39.13
N VAL A 577 -7.74 -10.14 -38.23
CA VAL A 577 -7.78 -11.58 -38.45
C VAL A 577 -9.11 -12.11 -37.96
N ASP A 578 -9.99 -12.53 -38.84
CA ASP A 578 -11.29 -13.07 -38.50
C ASP A 578 -11.25 -14.60 -38.45
N ILE A 579 -11.75 -15.19 -37.36
CA ILE A 579 -11.66 -16.62 -37.11
C ILE A 579 -13.07 -17.20 -36.98
N GLY A 580 -13.36 -18.20 -37.79
CA GLY A 580 -14.69 -18.78 -37.89
C GLY A 580 -14.70 -20.11 -38.65
N PRO A 581 -15.77 -20.33 -39.46
CA PRO A 581 -16.99 -19.50 -39.56
C PRO A 581 -17.91 -19.60 -38.37
N THR A 582 -17.81 -20.67 -37.55
CA THR A 582 -18.67 -20.97 -36.41
C THR A 582 -17.85 -21.25 -35.13
N ALA A 583 -18.49 -21.74 -34.10
CA ALA A 583 -17.86 -22.12 -32.82
C ALA A 583 -17.51 -23.62 -32.76
N GLY A 584 -16.61 -23.98 -31.84
CA GLY A 584 -16.28 -25.37 -31.51
C GLY A 584 -15.64 -26.14 -32.65
N GLN A 585 -16.15 -27.34 -32.96
CA GLN A 585 -15.55 -28.23 -33.95
C GLN A 585 -15.62 -27.72 -35.39
N ASP A 586 -16.62 -26.90 -35.72
CA ASP A 586 -16.82 -26.31 -37.05
C ASP A 586 -16.17 -24.92 -37.18
N GLY A 587 -15.49 -24.44 -36.12
CA GLY A 587 -14.66 -23.25 -36.12
C GLY A 587 -13.18 -23.55 -36.36
N GLY A 588 -12.32 -22.61 -36.06
CA GLY A 588 -10.86 -22.79 -36.07
C GLY A 588 -10.20 -22.55 -37.41
N HIS A 589 -10.87 -21.89 -38.36
CA HIS A 589 -10.32 -21.47 -39.64
C HIS A 589 -10.14 -19.94 -39.69
N ILE A 590 -9.19 -19.45 -40.49
CA ILE A 590 -9.13 -18.03 -40.84
C ILE A 590 -10.15 -17.80 -41.95
N THR A 591 -11.19 -17.02 -41.70
CA THR A 591 -12.22 -16.66 -42.67
C THR A 591 -11.80 -15.45 -43.49
N ALA A 592 -11.07 -14.52 -42.91
CA ALA A 592 -10.51 -13.38 -43.59
C ALA A 592 -9.34 -12.77 -42.80
N GLN A 593 -8.42 -12.09 -43.50
CA GLN A 593 -7.35 -11.30 -42.90
C GLN A 593 -7.00 -10.07 -43.73
N GLY A 594 -6.49 -9.02 -43.09
CA GLY A 594 -6.05 -7.79 -43.73
C GLY A 594 -6.71 -6.54 -43.20
N SER A 595 -7.04 -5.60 -44.09
CA SER A 595 -7.75 -4.36 -43.71
C SER A 595 -9.22 -4.64 -43.39
N ILE A 596 -9.92 -3.66 -42.77
CA ILE A 596 -11.36 -3.76 -42.52
C ILE A 596 -12.16 -4.01 -43.82
N GLN A 597 -11.74 -3.46 -44.96
CA GLN A 597 -12.38 -3.69 -46.23
C GLN A 597 -12.26 -5.16 -46.67
N ASN A 598 -11.13 -5.81 -46.42
CA ASN A 598 -10.95 -7.22 -46.71
C ASN A 598 -11.94 -8.09 -45.90
N ILE A 599 -12.15 -7.74 -44.63
CA ILE A 599 -13.11 -8.45 -43.75
C ILE A 599 -14.55 -8.25 -44.23
N ILE A 600 -14.93 -7.02 -44.57
CA ILE A 600 -16.27 -6.67 -45.04
C ILE A 600 -16.61 -7.38 -46.39
N GLN A 601 -15.62 -7.58 -47.28
CA GLN A 601 -15.79 -8.23 -48.57
C GLN A 601 -15.82 -9.76 -48.48
N ALA A 602 -15.30 -10.34 -47.39
CA ALA A 602 -15.24 -11.79 -47.23
C ALA A 602 -16.63 -12.37 -46.94
N GLN A 603 -17.11 -13.25 -47.81
CA GLN A 603 -18.44 -13.86 -47.71
C GLN A 603 -18.59 -14.79 -46.50
N GLU A 604 -17.50 -15.44 -46.07
CA GLU A 604 -17.48 -16.37 -44.94
C GLU A 604 -17.29 -15.67 -43.58
N SER A 605 -16.97 -14.37 -43.60
CA SER A 605 -16.79 -13.59 -42.35
C SER A 605 -18.13 -13.12 -41.81
N ILE A 606 -18.57 -13.71 -40.72
CA ILE A 606 -19.75 -13.24 -39.99
C ILE A 606 -19.51 -11.82 -39.45
N THR A 607 -18.34 -11.54 -38.94
CA THR A 607 -17.92 -10.20 -38.49
C THR A 607 -18.07 -9.18 -39.64
N GLY A 608 -17.63 -9.53 -40.86
CA GLY A 608 -17.78 -8.67 -42.02
C GLY A 608 -19.23 -8.43 -42.44
N GLN A 609 -20.10 -9.42 -42.28
CA GLN A 609 -21.55 -9.29 -42.58
C GLN A 609 -22.21 -8.30 -41.62
N PHE A 610 -21.87 -8.33 -40.32
CA PHE A 610 -22.38 -7.38 -39.31
C PHE A 610 -21.81 -5.98 -39.55
N LEU A 611 -20.51 -5.83 -39.74
CA LEU A 611 -19.87 -4.53 -40.02
C LEU A 611 -20.38 -3.85 -41.29
N SER A 612 -20.74 -4.65 -42.31
CA SER A 612 -21.34 -4.12 -43.54
C SER A 612 -22.83 -3.82 -43.47
N GLY A 613 -23.49 -4.19 -42.35
CA GLY A 613 -24.94 -4.07 -42.17
C GLY A 613 -25.77 -5.08 -43.00
N LYS A 614 -25.14 -6.08 -43.64
CA LYS A 614 -25.86 -7.17 -44.33
C LYS A 614 -26.63 -8.03 -43.34
N GLU A 615 -26.05 -8.28 -42.18
CA GLU A 615 -26.70 -8.94 -41.05
C GLU A 615 -26.93 -7.92 -39.90
N GLN A 616 -28.11 -8.00 -39.28
CA GLN A 616 -28.49 -7.12 -38.17
C GLN A 616 -29.34 -7.88 -37.17
N ILE A 617 -29.24 -7.54 -35.90
CA ILE A 617 -30.16 -8.00 -34.89
C ILE A 617 -31.48 -7.24 -35.06
N ALA A 618 -32.56 -7.95 -35.47
CA ALA A 618 -33.85 -7.34 -35.74
C ALA A 618 -34.45 -6.69 -34.49
N ILE A 619 -34.81 -5.43 -34.61
CA ILE A 619 -35.58 -4.73 -33.58
C ILE A 619 -37.06 -5.10 -33.78
N PRO A 620 -37.74 -5.66 -32.76
CA PRO A 620 -39.15 -6.03 -32.93
C PRO A 620 -40.01 -4.79 -33.13
N GLU A 621 -40.84 -4.82 -34.18
CA GLU A 621 -41.79 -3.72 -34.47
C GLU A 621 -42.76 -3.45 -33.32
N LYS A 622 -43.17 -4.50 -32.59
CA LYS A 622 -44.05 -4.40 -31.43
C LYS A 622 -43.38 -4.98 -30.19
N ARG A 623 -43.18 -4.13 -29.18
CA ARG A 623 -42.72 -4.58 -27.86
C ARG A 623 -43.84 -5.18 -27.04
N ARG A 624 -43.54 -6.19 -26.22
CA ARG A 624 -44.50 -6.76 -25.24
C ARG A 624 -45.01 -5.68 -24.29
N ARG A 625 -46.32 -5.68 -23.99
CA ARG A 625 -46.87 -4.82 -22.95
C ARG A 625 -46.38 -5.33 -21.58
N PRO A 626 -46.09 -4.43 -20.62
CA PRO A 626 -45.79 -4.83 -19.26
C PRO A 626 -46.88 -5.70 -18.67
N SER A 627 -46.55 -6.75 -17.93
CA SER A 627 -47.53 -7.66 -17.29
C SER A 627 -48.21 -7.07 -16.06
N GLY A 628 -47.82 -5.88 -15.62
CA GLY A 628 -48.22 -5.27 -14.37
C GLY A 628 -47.54 -5.85 -13.12
N LYS A 629 -46.76 -6.93 -13.27
CA LYS A 629 -45.94 -7.49 -12.18
C LYS A 629 -44.64 -6.72 -12.09
N THR A 630 -44.29 -6.29 -10.91
CA THR A 630 -43.04 -5.50 -10.66
C THR A 630 -42.16 -6.20 -9.67
N ILE A 631 -40.85 -6.01 -9.83
CA ILE A 631 -39.83 -6.30 -8.79
C ILE A 631 -39.53 -4.96 -8.14
N THR A 632 -39.72 -4.87 -6.84
CA THR A 632 -39.45 -3.65 -6.08
C THR A 632 -38.19 -3.87 -5.25
N ILE A 633 -37.20 -2.97 -5.38
CA ILE A 633 -35.99 -2.96 -4.58
C ILE A 633 -36.07 -1.75 -3.65
N ASN A 634 -36.04 -1.98 -2.34
CA ASN A 634 -36.08 -0.94 -1.32
C ASN A 634 -34.72 -0.82 -0.65
N GLY A 635 -34.16 0.41 -0.58
CA GLY A 635 -32.95 0.70 0.18
C GLY A 635 -31.66 0.13 -0.43
N ALA A 636 -31.60 -0.01 -1.75
CA ALA A 636 -30.37 -0.44 -2.44
C ALA A 636 -29.31 0.65 -2.45
#